data_89a6bd43df2469bbe167838961ce952d
#
_entry.id   89a6bd43df2469bbe167838961ce952d
#
_cell.length_a   1.000
_cell.length_b   1.000
_cell.length_c   1.000
_cell.angle_alpha   90.00
_cell.angle_beta   90.00
_cell.angle_gamma   90.00
#
_symmetry.space_group_name_H-M   'P 1'
#
loop_
_entity.id
_entity.type
_entity.pdbx_description
1 polymer ?
#
loop_
_entity_poly.entity_id
_entity_poly.type
_entity_poly.pdbx_seq_one_letter_code
_entity_poly.pdbx_strand_id
1 'polypeptide(L)'
;MKRLRFLLAAVLSLAILAGCSTPAVTPDPADVPGNVTGMEPTDPAAEETQTVQEYPLYVNLTWHQHQPMYYKDENGIYTRPWVRVHATKDYLDMVEMIAAQEGVKATINITPSLIRQLQDYTENGAKDLYWVLAEVPAAELSVEQKTFILGRFFDVNWDHIIAVHPRYQELLNLRGGTDEAAISSAVENFSEQDLRDLQVWFNLAWVDPDYLAQEPFSALVSKGRDFTEEDKTTLFEGILTLIRRVLPTHKELQDAGILEITTTPYAHPILPLIYNTDLALVGNPKAIMPRQNFSYPEDAAAHLKKSVDIYEAVFGREVRGLWPGEGSVAEEIVPLVSEAGYKWMQTGEPVLVASLGLGGDRFARESSGVVKDPDTFYRPYYVQGESGEKVAVFFRDWVISDKIGFNYSGMPGEAAAEDMISSLEAIHESLKGSEGPHIVTIIVDGENAWENYDNDGKEFFHALYKKLAESEVLETITPSEYLELYPEQRELDVLFPGAWFSANYDTWIGESEEAEGWDLLARVRADLKQYEDGTLSVSPEALAEAQDYMHLAEGSDWFWWYGTDQDSGQDSYFDEGYRALLKGVYTSLGVEYPAYLDFPVIQAQPLKADVAVSGEMTPVIDGVATEDEWSKAALYKAGEEASIQSFGYG
;
A
#
# COMPACT_ATOMS: atom_id res chain seq x y z
N MET A 1 32.60 -8.85 -15.82
CA MET A 1 32.45 -8.56 -17.28
C MET A 1 31.63 -9.68 -17.91
N LYS A 2 30.34 -9.51 -18.05
CA LYS A 2 29.49 -10.10 -19.11
C LYS A 2 28.11 -9.46 -18.98
N ARG A 3 27.82 -8.54 -19.91
CA ARG A 3 26.51 -7.91 -20.05
C ARG A 3 25.52 -8.95 -20.59
N LEU A 4 24.43 -9.16 -19.91
CA LEU A 4 23.29 -9.95 -20.43
C LEU A 4 22.27 -8.96 -21.03
N ARG A 5 22.04 -9.12 -22.33
CA ARG A 5 21.08 -8.34 -23.13
C ARG A 5 19.72 -9.03 -23.01
N PHE A 6 18.71 -8.31 -22.56
CA PHE A 6 17.32 -8.72 -22.73
C PHE A 6 16.90 -8.48 -24.19
N LEU A 7 16.41 -9.53 -24.82
CA LEU A 7 15.80 -9.49 -26.15
C LEU A 7 14.29 -9.39 -25.99
N LEU A 8 13.74 -8.25 -26.40
CA LEU A 8 12.31 -8.09 -26.62
C LEU A 8 11.91 -8.92 -27.85
N ALA A 9 10.97 -9.85 -27.69
CA ALA A 9 10.30 -10.53 -28.79
C ALA A 9 9.02 -9.79 -29.15
N ALA A 10 9.06 -8.99 -30.22
CA ALA A 10 7.88 -8.43 -30.85
C ALA A 10 7.23 -9.49 -31.75
N VAL A 11 6.00 -9.88 -31.43
CA VAL A 11 5.18 -10.70 -32.32
C VAL A 11 4.35 -9.79 -33.22
N LEU A 12 4.73 -9.74 -34.49
CA LEU A 12 4.00 -9.06 -35.56
C LEU A 12 2.92 -10.01 -36.10
N SER A 13 1.65 -9.71 -35.87
CA SER A 13 0.54 -10.40 -36.51
C SER A 13 0.07 -9.61 -37.73
N LEU A 14 0.35 -10.15 -38.91
CA LEU A 14 -0.17 -9.67 -40.20
C LEU A 14 -1.57 -10.21 -40.40
N ALA A 15 -2.59 -9.37 -40.48
CA ALA A 15 -3.91 -9.75 -40.91
C ALA A 15 -4.14 -9.29 -42.35
N ILE A 16 -4.47 -10.26 -43.18
CA ILE A 16 -4.71 -10.13 -44.62
C ILE A 16 -6.11 -9.55 -44.86
N LEU A 17 -6.19 -8.47 -45.63
CA LEU A 17 -7.39 -7.88 -46.17
C LEU A 17 -7.94 -8.76 -47.32
N ALA A 18 -9.18 -9.21 -47.20
CA ALA A 18 -9.98 -9.65 -48.30
C ALA A 18 -11.26 -8.81 -48.38
N GLY A 19 -11.37 -8.01 -49.41
CA GLY A 19 -12.49 -7.16 -49.65
C GLY A 19 -13.68 -7.92 -50.26
N CYS A 20 -14.90 -7.48 -49.93
CA CYS A 20 -16.08 -7.70 -50.73
C CYS A 20 -16.89 -6.40 -50.82
N SER A 21 -16.92 -5.86 -52.03
CA SER A 21 -17.75 -4.74 -52.43
C SER A 21 -19.18 -5.20 -52.75
N THR A 22 -20.18 -4.49 -52.26
CA THR A 22 -21.52 -4.48 -52.86
C THR A 22 -22.05 -3.05 -52.94
N PRO A 23 -22.86 -2.71 -53.96
CA PRO A 23 -22.97 -1.37 -54.47
C PRO A 23 -24.11 -0.54 -53.85
N ALA A 24 -23.92 0.76 -53.89
CA ALA A 24 -24.87 1.77 -53.49
C ALA A 24 -26.10 1.82 -54.42
N VAL A 25 -27.27 1.93 -53.81
CA VAL A 25 -28.51 2.26 -54.51
C VAL A 25 -28.88 3.72 -54.13
N THR A 26 -28.87 4.60 -55.11
CA THR A 26 -29.44 5.95 -55.04
C THR A 26 -30.91 5.89 -55.36
N PRO A 27 -31.81 6.63 -54.68
CA PRO A 27 -33.12 6.95 -55.23
C PRO A 27 -33.14 8.36 -55.83
N ASP A 28 -33.76 8.47 -56.96
CA ASP A 28 -34.00 9.61 -57.81
C ASP A 28 -35.12 10.53 -57.24
N PRO A 29 -35.15 11.85 -57.60
CA PRO A 29 -36.09 12.80 -57.04
C PRO A 29 -37.27 13.05 -57.95
N ALA A 30 -38.48 13.06 -57.41
CA ALA A 30 -39.62 13.80 -58.00
C ALA A 30 -40.71 14.02 -56.94
N ASP A 31 -41.10 15.15 -56.69
CA ASP A 31 -42.25 15.98 -56.94
C ASP A 31 -42.49 17.03 -55.88
N VAL A 32 -42.39 18.28 -56.33
CA VAL A 32 -42.95 19.46 -55.65
C VAL A 32 -44.31 19.73 -56.29
N PRO A 33 -45.33 20.12 -55.51
CA PRO A 33 -45.78 21.49 -55.70
C PRO A 33 -46.36 22.18 -54.45
N GLY A 34 -46.22 23.52 -54.45
CA GLY A 34 -47.26 24.42 -53.92
C GLY A 34 -46.89 25.37 -52.79
N ASN A 35 -46.41 26.46 -53.19
CA ASN A 35 -46.60 27.87 -52.75
C ASN A 35 -47.58 28.10 -51.60
N VAL A 36 -47.14 28.69 -50.47
CA VAL A 36 -47.91 29.63 -49.64
C VAL A 36 -47.02 30.78 -49.15
N THR A 37 -47.48 31.99 -49.40
CA THR A 37 -46.94 33.29 -49.16
C THR A 37 -46.87 33.69 -47.67
N GLY A 38 -45.79 34.39 -47.29
CA GLY A 38 -45.83 35.51 -46.36
C GLY A 38 -45.67 35.21 -44.91
N MET A 39 -44.43 35.33 -44.44
CA MET A 39 -44.15 35.77 -43.05
C MET A 39 -42.89 36.63 -43.06
N GLU A 40 -43.01 37.80 -42.38
CA GLU A 40 -41.96 38.77 -42.18
C GLU A 40 -40.70 38.13 -41.51
N PRO A 41 -39.51 38.69 -41.73
CA PRO A 41 -38.30 38.22 -41.07
C PRO A 41 -38.34 38.59 -39.59
N THR A 42 -38.50 37.61 -38.73
CA THR A 42 -38.16 37.74 -37.32
C THR A 42 -36.65 37.88 -37.22
N ASP A 43 -36.19 38.92 -36.50
CA ASP A 43 -34.82 39.12 -36.07
C ASP A 43 -34.24 37.76 -35.57
N PRO A 44 -33.01 37.42 -35.94
CA PRO A 44 -32.35 36.27 -35.32
C PRO A 44 -32.15 36.65 -33.84
N ALA A 45 -32.85 35.91 -32.98
CA ALA A 45 -32.53 35.91 -31.55
C ALA A 45 -31.01 35.72 -31.41
N ALA A 46 -30.37 36.67 -30.73
CA ALA A 46 -28.99 36.52 -30.35
C ALA A 46 -28.86 35.18 -29.66
N GLU A 47 -28.12 34.23 -30.24
CA GLU A 47 -27.60 33.11 -29.50
C GLU A 47 -26.81 33.71 -28.32
N GLU A 48 -27.35 33.59 -27.12
CA GLU A 48 -26.56 33.78 -25.90
C GLU A 48 -25.44 32.76 -26.02
N THR A 49 -24.27 33.20 -26.44
CA THR A 49 -23.04 32.47 -26.22
C THR A 49 -22.92 32.31 -24.71
N GLN A 50 -23.34 31.18 -24.20
CA GLN A 50 -22.96 30.77 -22.84
C GLN A 50 -21.43 30.83 -22.83
N THR A 51 -20.88 31.77 -22.09
CA THR A 51 -19.48 31.80 -21.76
C THR A 51 -19.26 30.57 -20.89
N VAL A 52 -18.66 29.52 -21.46
CA VAL A 52 -18.21 28.35 -20.68
C VAL A 52 -17.26 28.91 -19.63
N GLN A 53 -17.59 28.73 -18.37
CA GLN A 53 -16.71 29.14 -17.28
C GLN A 53 -15.47 28.23 -17.35
N GLU A 54 -14.30 28.82 -17.48
CA GLU A 54 -13.04 28.08 -17.45
C GLU A 54 -12.68 27.82 -15.97
N TYR A 55 -12.61 26.54 -15.58
CA TYR A 55 -12.13 26.09 -14.27
C TYR A 55 -10.67 25.63 -14.37
N PRO A 56 -9.85 25.80 -13.32
CA PRO A 56 -8.59 25.09 -13.26
C PRO A 56 -8.83 23.58 -13.21
N LEU A 57 -7.83 22.80 -13.55
CA LEU A 57 -7.83 21.39 -13.19
C LEU A 57 -7.44 21.29 -11.72
N TYR A 58 -8.35 20.80 -10.90
CA TYR A 58 -8.07 20.53 -9.51
C TYR A 58 -7.21 19.24 -9.38
N VAL A 59 -6.23 19.28 -8.49
CA VAL A 59 -5.30 18.17 -8.24
C VAL A 59 -5.39 17.76 -6.78
N ASN A 60 -5.89 16.56 -6.53
CA ASN A 60 -5.83 15.94 -5.23
C ASN A 60 -4.63 15.01 -5.17
N LEU A 61 -3.69 15.32 -4.29
CA LEU A 61 -2.53 14.47 -3.95
C LEU A 61 -2.84 13.74 -2.66
N THR A 62 -2.92 12.43 -2.69
CA THR A 62 -3.14 11.60 -1.51
C THR A 62 -1.94 10.70 -1.27
N TRP A 63 -1.32 10.81 -0.09
CA TRP A 63 -0.24 9.97 0.40
C TRP A 63 -0.78 9.04 1.46
N HIS A 64 -0.72 7.73 1.19
CA HIS A 64 -1.18 6.69 2.10
C HIS A 64 -0.04 6.25 3.00
N GLN A 65 -0.13 6.51 4.30
CA GLN A 65 0.84 6.12 5.32
C GLN A 65 0.31 4.91 6.10
N HIS A 66 0.94 3.78 5.90
CA HIS A 66 0.49 2.51 6.46
C HIS A 66 1.66 1.64 6.92
N GLN A 67 1.48 1.01 8.06
CA GLN A 67 2.27 -0.16 8.46
C GLN A 67 1.34 -1.18 9.12
N PRO A 68 1.52 -2.48 8.83
CA PRO A 68 0.78 -3.52 9.52
C PRO A 68 1.02 -3.43 11.03
N MET A 69 0.10 -3.98 11.82
CA MET A 69 0.33 -4.10 13.26
C MET A 69 1.37 -5.19 13.51
N TYR A 70 2.63 -4.80 13.68
CA TYR A 70 3.68 -5.75 14.02
C TYR A 70 3.43 -6.37 15.39
N TYR A 71 3.56 -7.68 15.46
CA TYR A 71 3.40 -8.37 16.74
C TYR A 71 4.64 -8.20 17.62
N LYS A 72 4.42 -8.26 18.93
CA LYS A 72 5.47 -8.20 19.93
C LYS A 72 5.85 -9.62 20.37
N ASP A 73 7.11 -9.81 20.69
CA ASP A 73 7.58 -11.03 21.33
C ASP A 73 7.09 -11.13 22.79
N GLU A 74 7.47 -12.21 23.47
CA GLU A 74 7.14 -12.45 24.89
C GLU A 74 7.67 -11.40 25.87
N ASN A 75 8.64 -10.58 25.44
CA ASN A 75 9.22 -9.49 26.21
C ASN A 75 8.56 -8.13 25.89
N GLY A 76 7.57 -8.11 25.03
CA GLY A 76 6.88 -6.88 24.59
C GLY A 76 7.66 -6.05 23.56
N ILE A 77 8.62 -6.66 22.85
CA ILE A 77 9.45 -6.03 21.82
C ILE A 77 8.83 -6.27 20.45
N TYR A 78 8.65 -5.22 19.65
CA TYR A 78 8.22 -5.36 18.28
C TYR A 78 9.22 -6.15 17.45
N THR A 79 8.75 -7.07 16.64
CA THR A 79 9.62 -7.98 15.88
C THR A 79 10.20 -7.33 14.61
N ARG A 80 9.68 -6.17 14.19
CA ARG A 80 10.13 -5.43 13.00
C ARG A 80 10.30 -3.94 13.31
N PRO A 81 11.21 -3.24 12.60
CA PRO A 81 11.56 -1.84 12.86
C PRO A 81 10.76 -0.84 12.00
N TRP A 82 9.91 -1.29 11.06
CA TRP A 82 9.45 -0.48 9.94
C TRP A 82 8.68 0.76 10.36
N VAL A 83 7.83 0.69 11.40
CA VAL A 83 7.18 1.90 11.94
C VAL A 83 8.20 2.95 12.36
N ARG A 84 9.25 2.53 13.08
CA ARG A 84 10.27 3.46 13.58
C ARG A 84 11.11 4.06 12.45
N VAL A 85 11.55 3.23 11.52
CA VAL A 85 12.46 3.70 10.46
C VAL A 85 11.73 4.63 9.48
N HIS A 86 10.50 4.32 9.08
CA HIS A 86 9.69 5.22 8.26
C HIS A 86 9.26 6.49 9.03
N ALA A 87 9.11 6.43 10.35
CA ALA A 87 8.83 7.62 11.15
C ALA A 87 10.00 8.61 11.21
N THR A 88 11.22 8.18 10.94
CA THR A 88 12.41 9.04 10.87
C THR A 88 12.80 9.41 9.45
N LYS A 89 12.20 8.78 8.45
CA LYS A 89 12.53 8.96 7.05
C LYS A 89 11.40 9.64 6.27
N ASP A 90 10.18 9.10 6.31
CA ASP A 90 9.14 9.46 5.34
C ASP A 90 7.99 10.27 5.94
N TYR A 91 7.44 9.84 7.10
CA TYR A 91 6.17 10.43 7.59
C TYR A 91 6.25 11.89 7.97
N LEU A 92 7.39 12.35 8.44
CA LEU A 92 7.56 13.73 8.91
C LEU A 92 8.03 14.66 7.79
N ASP A 93 9.04 14.29 7.02
CA ASP A 93 9.61 15.12 5.95
C ASP A 93 8.61 15.38 4.83
N MET A 94 7.83 14.38 4.41
CA MET A 94 6.81 14.54 3.37
C MET A 94 5.83 15.67 3.69
N VAL A 95 5.33 15.74 4.92
CA VAL A 95 4.40 16.81 5.30
C VAL A 95 5.09 18.15 5.48
N GLU A 96 6.35 18.16 5.91
CA GLU A 96 7.16 19.37 5.99
C GLU A 96 7.52 19.94 4.62
N MET A 97 7.80 19.08 3.63
CA MET A 97 8.02 19.51 2.24
C MET A 97 6.77 20.15 1.62
N ILE A 98 5.57 19.61 1.88
CA ILE A 98 4.32 20.23 1.45
C ILE A 98 4.16 21.60 2.10
N ALA A 99 4.36 21.69 3.42
CA ALA A 99 4.21 22.92 4.18
C ALA A 99 5.24 24.01 3.81
N ALA A 100 6.40 23.60 3.28
CA ALA A 100 7.44 24.55 2.83
C ALA A 100 7.04 25.32 1.56
N GLN A 101 6.00 24.87 0.83
CA GLN A 101 5.53 25.50 -0.40
C GLN A 101 4.16 26.13 -0.21
N GLU A 102 4.12 27.47 -0.16
CA GLU A 102 2.85 28.24 -0.04
C GLU A 102 1.91 27.93 -1.22
N GLY A 103 0.63 27.71 -0.94
CA GLY A 103 -0.42 27.46 -1.93
C GLY A 103 -0.60 25.99 -2.31
N VAL A 104 0.23 25.07 -1.83
CA VAL A 104 0.04 23.62 -2.03
C VAL A 104 -0.76 23.03 -0.90
N LYS A 105 -1.71 22.17 -1.25
CA LYS A 105 -2.49 21.35 -0.34
C LYS A 105 -2.37 19.88 -0.72
N ALA A 106 -2.48 19.00 0.27
CA ALA A 106 -2.51 17.55 0.04
C ALA A 106 -3.40 16.83 1.06
N THR A 107 -3.72 15.59 0.74
CA THR A 107 -4.40 14.66 1.64
C THR A 107 -3.38 13.66 2.16
N ILE A 108 -3.32 13.48 3.47
CA ILE A 108 -2.54 12.42 4.10
C ILE A 108 -3.51 11.41 4.70
N ASN A 109 -3.43 10.18 4.25
CA ASN A 109 -4.09 9.08 4.92
C ASN A 109 -3.12 8.46 5.91
N ILE A 110 -3.52 8.31 7.16
CA ILE A 110 -2.74 7.65 8.20
C ILE A 110 -3.57 6.56 8.87
N THR A 111 -3.04 5.33 8.86
CA THR A 111 -3.78 4.18 9.40
C THR A 111 -3.79 4.16 10.92
N PRO A 112 -4.89 3.71 11.56
CA PRO A 112 -4.95 3.61 13.02
C PRO A 112 -3.92 2.64 13.61
N SER A 113 -3.55 1.58 12.88
CA SER A 113 -2.48 0.66 13.27
C SER A 113 -1.13 1.36 13.38
N LEU A 114 -0.82 2.26 12.43
CA LEU A 114 0.38 3.10 12.47
C LEU A 114 0.34 4.10 13.62
N ILE A 115 -0.79 4.81 13.81
CA ILE A 115 -0.97 5.76 14.91
C ILE A 115 -0.70 5.07 16.27
N ARG A 116 -1.30 3.91 16.51
CA ARG A 116 -1.10 3.14 17.75
C ARG A 116 0.35 2.78 18.00
N GLN A 117 1.05 2.34 16.97
CA GLN A 117 2.46 1.97 17.10
C GLN A 117 3.35 3.20 17.33
N LEU A 118 3.11 4.33 16.65
CA LEU A 118 3.81 5.59 16.91
C LEU A 118 3.62 6.07 18.36
N GLN A 119 2.38 6.00 18.88
CA GLN A 119 2.10 6.33 20.28
C GLN A 119 2.79 5.36 21.24
N ASP A 120 2.87 4.08 20.89
CA ASP A 120 3.52 3.09 21.73
C ASP A 120 5.03 3.36 21.88
N TYR A 121 5.72 3.72 20.78
CA TYR A 121 7.11 4.19 20.84
C TYR A 121 7.27 5.46 21.67
N THR A 122 6.37 6.42 21.54
CA THR A 122 6.56 7.77 22.11
C THR A 122 6.05 7.92 23.54
N GLU A 123 4.99 7.18 23.92
CA GLU A 123 4.29 7.31 25.19
C GLU A 123 4.59 6.15 26.14
N ASN A 124 4.70 4.92 25.63
CA ASN A 124 4.89 3.71 26.43
C ASN A 124 6.34 3.21 26.43
N GLY A 125 7.22 3.81 25.61
CA GLY A 125 8.62 3.44 25.52
C GLY A 125 8.87 2.09 24.86
N ALA A 126 7.98 1.67 23.95
CA ALA A 126 8.17 0.47 23.16
C ALA A 126 9.44 0.55 22.32
N LYS A 127 10.00 -0.60 22.03
CA LYS A 127 11.18 -0.76 21.15
C LYS A 127 10.94 -1.92 20.19
N ASP A 128 11.62 -1.88 19.06
CA ASP A 128 11.73 -3.00 18.15
C ASP A 128 13.02 -3.80 18.38
N LEU A 129 13.07 -5.01 17.83
CA LEU A 129 14.21 -5.93 17.95
C LEU A 129 15.51 -5.29 17.43
N TYR A 130 15.44 -4.53 16.33
CA TYR A 130 16.62 -3.88 15.75
C TYR A 130 17.16 -2.78 16.66
N TRP A 131 16.27 -2.02 17.30
CA TRP A 131 16.66 -1.04 18.32
C TRP A 131 17.33 -1.72 19.50
N VAL A 132 16.69 -2.76 20.06
CA VAL A 132 17.24 -3.50 21.23
C VAL A 132 18.62 -4.08 20.90
N LEU A 133 18.77 -4.70 19.72
CA LEU A 133 20.06 -5.27 19.30
C LEU A 133 21.11 -4.19 19.01
N ALA A 134 20.72 -3.01 18.56
CA ALA A 134 21.64 -1.90 18.38
C ALA A 134 22.10 -1.29 19.72
N GLU A 135 21.28 -1.32 20.77
CA GLU A 135 21.67 -0.85 22.10
C GLU A 135 22.61 -1.82 22.85
N VAL A 136 22.59 -3.13 22.53
CA VAL A 136 23.51 -4.09 23.16
C VAL A 136 24.96 -3.63 22.89
N PRO A 137 25.83 -3.52 23.92
CA PRO A 137 27.23 -3.21 23.70
C PRO A 137 27.87 -4.23 22.73
N ALA A 138 28.58 -3.74 21.71
CA ALA A 138 29.12 -4.60 20.66
C ALA A 138 30.02 -5.74 21.20
N ALA A 139 30.70 -5.49 22.32
CA ALA A 139 31.52 -6.49 23.02
C ALA A 139 30.71 -7.61 23.70
N GLU A 140 29.41 -7.39 23.95
CA GLU A 140 28.53 -8.30 24.69
C GLU A 140 27.60 -9.09 23.79
N LEU A 141 27.61 -8.84 22.47
CA LEU A 141 26.77 -9.53 21.50
C LEU A 141 27.04 -11.04 21.45
N SER A 142 25.99 -11.83 21.60
CA SER A 142 26.05 -13.28 21.38
C SER A 142 26.27 -13.62 19.89
N VAL A 143 26.58 -14.85 19.57
CA VAL A 143 26.73 -15.33 18.17
C VAL A 143 25.41 -15.16 17.43
N GLU A 144 24.28 -15.51 18.03
CA GLU A 144 22.95 -15.40 17.43
C GLU A 144 22.61 -13.93 17.14
N GLN A 145 22.91 -13.01 18.07
CA GLN A 145 22.69 -11.59 17.88
C GLN A 145 23.56 -11.00 16.76
N LYS A 146 24.84 -11.43 16.68
CA LYS A 146 25.74 -11.07 15.57
C LYS A 146 25.23 -11.57 14.24
N THR A 147 24.76 -12.83 14.20
CA THR A 147 24.17 -13.43 12.99
C THR A 147 22.97 -12.63 12.53
N PHE A 148 22.06 -12.26 13.44
CA PHE A 148 20.92 -11.41 13.09
C PHE A 148 21.36 -10.02 12.57
N ILE A 149 22.25 -9.34 13.29
CA ILE A 149 22.74 -8.00 12.87
C ILE A 149 23.40 -8.08 11.49
N LEU A 150 24.26 -9.06 11.24
CA LEU A 150 24.94 -9.20 9.95
C LEU A 150 23.99 -9.62 8.82
N GLY A 151 22.92 -10.34 9.14
CA GLY A 151 21.89 -10.71 8.18
C GLY A 151 20.93 -9.57 7.86
N ARG A 152 20.62 -8.69 8.82
CA ARG A 152 19.47 -7.79 8.75
C ARG A 152 19.80 -6.29 8.82
N PHE A 153 20.96 -5.87 9.32
CA PHE A 153 21.32 -4.46 9.43
C PHE A 153 21.90 -3.89 8.12
N PHE A 154 21.52 -4.49 7.01
CA PHE A 154 21.71 -4.00 5.64
C PHE A 154 20.37 -4.03 4.86
N ASP A 155 19.24 -4.18 5.57
CA ASP A 155 17.90 -4.08 5.01
C ASP A 155 17.56 -2.61 4.75
N VAL A 156 18.08 -2.11 3.64
CA VAL A 156 17.94 -0.73 3.16
C VAL A 156 18.44 -0.73 1.71
N ASN A 157 18.06 0.25 0.92
CA ASN A 157 18.51 0.34 -0.47
C ASN A 157 20.05 0.46 -0.54
N TRP A 158 20.69 -0.47 -1.25
CA TRP A 158 22.15 -0.53 -1.30
C TRP A 158 22.76 0.54 -2.22
N ASP A 159 22.09 0.85 -3.32
CA ASP A 159 22.61 1.77 -4.35
C ASP A 159 22.39 3.24 -3.96
N HIS A 160 21.22 3.56 -3.42
CA HIS A 160 20.84 4.95 -3.09
C HIS A 160 21.16 5.35 -1.65
N ILE A 161 21.20 4.38 -0.70
CA ILE A 161 21.42 4.69 0.72
C ILE A 161 22.79 4.17 1.20
N ILE A 162 23.11 2.87 1.06
CA ILE A 162 24.40 2.36 1.57
C ILE A 162 25.59 2.99 0.81
N ALA A 163 25.52 3.04 -0.51
CA ALA A 163 26.65 3.48 -1.35
C ALA A 163 27.08 4.93 -1.11
N VAL A 164 26.17 5.78 -0.59
CA VAL A 164 26.49 7.19 -0.28
C VAL A 164 27.24 7.35 1.04
N HIS A 165 27.29 6.30 1.88
CA HIS A 165 27.99 6.29 3.16
C HIS A 165 29.22 5.38 3.12
N PRO A 166 30.46 5.92 2.97
CA PRO A 166 31.66 5.11 2.71
C PRO A 166 31.91 4.01 3.75
N ARG A 167 31.68 4.26 5.04
CA ARG A 167 31.88 3.25 6.08
C ARG A 167 30.81 2.16 6.03
N TYR A 168 29.57 2.50 5.72
CA TYR A 168 28.49 1.51 5.61
C TYR A 168 28.72 0.60 4.39
N GLN A 169 29.15 1.17 3.26
CA GLN A 169 29.57 0.41 2.10
C GLN A 169 30.78 -0.52 2.38
N GLU A 170 31.73 -0.06 3.18
CA GLU A 170 32.88 -0.85 3.63
C GLU A 170 32.41 -2.08 4.44
N LEU A 171 31.45 -1.89 5.35
CA LEU A 171 30.84 -2.95 6.16
C LEU A 171 30.04 -3.94 5.30
N LEU A 172 29.29 -3.47 4.32
CA LEU A 172 28.58 -4.32 3.36
C LEU A 172 29.57 -5.20 2.56
N ASN A 173 30.67 -4.61 2.07
CA ASN A 173 31.70 -5.34 1.38
C ASN A 173 32.42 -6.36 2.28
N LEU A 174 32.61 -6.04 3.58
CA LEU A 174 33.21 -6.94 4.57
C LEU A 174 32.30 -8.12 4.89
N ARG A 175 30.97 -7.92 4.94
CA ARG A 175 29.99 -9.00 5.12
C ARG A 175 30.07 -9.99 3.96
N GLY A 176 30.21 -9.51 2.73
CA GLY A 176 30.21 -10.33 1.52
C GLY A 176 28.79 -10.71 1.08
N GLY A 177 28.50 -11.99 0.99
CA GLY A 177 27.20 -12.51 0.58
C GLY A 177 26.11 -12.44 1.66
N THR A 178 24.91 -12.90 1.28
CA THR A 178 23.72 -12.98 2.15
C THR A 178 23.41 -14.42 2.60
N ASP A 179 24.10 -15.41 2.00
CA ASP A 179 23.92 -16.80 2.33
C ASP A 179 24.49 -17.14 3.73
N GLU A 180 24.04 -18.26 4.30
CA GLU A 180 24.42 -18.69 5.64
C GLU A 180 25.94 -18.82 5.83
N ALA A 181 26.69 -19.27 4.80
CA ALA A 181 28.12 -19.42 4.87
C ALA A 181 28.83 -18.06 4.92
N ALA A 182 28.38 -17.09 4.14
CA ALA A 182 28.89 -15.72 4.15
C ALA A 182 28.62 -15.05 5.51
N ILE A 183 27.39 -15.15 6.05
CA ILE A 183 27.05 -14.59 7.35
C ILE A 183 27.86 -15.27 8.47
N SER A 184 28.02 -16.60 8.47
CA SER A 184 28.86 -17.31 9.44
C SER A 184 30.31 -16.83 9.39
N SER A 185 30.86 -16.63 8.19
CA SER A 185 32.20 -16.08 7.99
C SER A 185 32.29 -14.62 8.50
N ALA A 186 31.28 -13.81 8.26
CA ALA A 186 31.23 -12.43 8.74
C ALA A 186 31.19 -12.36 10.28
N VAL A 187 30.49 -13.26 10.95
CA VAL A 187 30.47 -13.37 12.44
C VAL A 187 31.88 -13.53 13.01
N GLU A 188 32.74 -14.27 12.32
CA GLU A 188 34.14 -14.47 12.73
C GLU A 188 35.07 -13.31 12.37
N ASN A 189 34.80 -12.60 11.27
CA ASN A 189 35.68 -11.59 10.70
C ASN A 189 35.39 -10.16 11.15
N PHE A 190 34.13 -9.86 11.56
CA PHE A 190 33.78 -8.52 12.06
C PHE A 190 34.40 -8.28 13.43
N SER A 191 35.17 -7.20 13.55
CA SER A 191 35.63 -6.75 14.86
C SER A 191 34.48 -6.14 15.69
N GLU A 192 34.70 -5.98 16.98
CA GLU A 192 33.77 -5.25 17.87
C GLU A 192 33.44 -3.84 17.32
N GLN A 193 34.45 -3.14 16.76
CA GLN A 193 34.25 -1.82 16.20
C GLN A 193 33.43 -1.86 14.91
N ASP A 194 33.60 -2.87 14.06
CA ASP A 194 32.81 -3.05 12.84
C ASP A 194 31.33 -3.27 13.18
N LEU A 195 31.04 -4.11 14.19
CA LEU A 195 29.68 -4.36 14.67
C LEU A 195 29.06 -3.11 15.27
N ARG A 196 29.81 -2.33 16.05
CA ARG A 196 29.33 -1.07 16.63
C ARG A 196 29.04 -0.04 15.54
N ASP A 197 29.93 0.09 14.56
CA ASP A 197 29.72 0.98 13.42
C ASP A 197 28.47 0.56 12.62
N LEU A 198 28.25 -0.76 12.44
CA LEU A 198 27.05 -1.26 11.76
C LEU A 198 25.77 -0.98 12.56
N GLN A 199 25.79 -1.17 13.89
CA GLN A 199 24.66 -0.83 14.77
C GLN A 199 24.28 0.65 14.65
N VAL A 200 25.22 1.55 14.47
CA VAL A 200 24.96 2.98 14.27
C VAL A 200 24.50 3.24 12.83
N TRP A 201 25.23 2.75 11.83
CA TRP A 201 24.95 3.07 10.44
C TRP A 201 23.59 2.59 9.95
N PHE A 202 23.14 1.41 10.33
CA PHE A 202 21.80 0.96 9.97
C PHE A 202 20.72 1.95 10.40
N ASN A 203 20.77 2.37 11.67
CA ASN A 203 19.75 3.29 12.20
C ASN A 203 19.91 4.71 11.69
N LEU A 204 21.14 5.16 11.43
CA LEU A 204 21.42 6.49 10.89
C LEU A 204 21.01 6.61 9.42
N ALA A 205 21.15 5.53 8.65
CA ALA A 205 20.77 5.47 7.25
C ALA A 205 19.24 5.57 7.01
N TRP A 206 18.44 5.26 8.03
CA TRP A 206 16.99 5.42 8.03
C TRP A 206 16.53 6.79 8.58
N VAL A 207 17.43 7.75 8.68
CA VAL A 207 17.08 9.14 8.98
C VAL A 207 17.10 9.93 7.67
N ASP A 208 16.03 10.69 7.42
CA ASP A 208 15.88 11.52 6.23
C ASP A 208 17.08 12.47 6.03
N PRO A 209 17.52 12.71 4.78
CA PRO A 209 18.66 13.56 4.46
C PRO A 209 18.62 14.97 5.09
N ASP A 210 17.43 15.58 5.24
CA ASP A 210 17.29 16.90 5.85
C ASP A 210 17.58 16.87 7.35
N TYR A 211 17.20 15.79 8.04
CA TYR A 211 17.52 15.61 9.45
C TYR A 211 18.94 15.13 9.67
N LEU A 212 19.51 14.36 8.74
CA LEU A 212 20.94 14.01 8.77
C LEU A 212 21.85 15.24 8.73
N ALA A 213 21.40 16.32 8.11
CA ALA A 213 22.12 17.61 8.09
C ALA A 213 22.04 18.40 9.41
N GLN A 214 21.21 17.96 10.37
CA GLN A 214 20.95 18.64 11.63
C GLN A 214 21.53 17.89 12.83
N GLU A 215 21.86 18.60 13.92
CA GLU A 215 22.24 17.95 15.18
C GLU A 215 21.05 17.20 15.80
N PRO A 216 21.30 16.01 16.39
CA PRO A 216 22.62 15.41 16.66
C PRO A 216 23.17 14.55 15.50
N PHE A 217 22.41 14.30 14.45
CA PHE A 217 22.78 13.37 13.37
C PHE A 217 23.97 13.87 12.56
N SER A 218 24.07 15.17 12.30
CA SER A 218 25.18 15.77 11.53
C SER A 218 26.55 15.52 12.18
N ALA A 219 26.63 15.52 13.50
CA ALA A 219 27.85 15.15 14.21
C ALA A 219 28.21 13.66 14.00
N LEU A 220 27.22 12.77 14.04
CA LEU A 220 27.41 11.33 13.81
C LEU A 220 27.83 11.04 12.36
N VAL A 221 27.17 11.66 11.39
CA VAL A 221 27.54 11.54 9.96
C VAL A 221 28.96 12.06 9.72
N SER A 222 29.31 13.21 10.32
CA SER A 222 30.67 13.79 10.20
C SER A 222 31.73 12.91 10.85
N LYS A 223 31.41 12.24 11.96
CA LYS A 223 32.29 11.26 12.60
C LYS A 223 32.50 10.03 11.69
N GLY A 224 31.45 9.51 11.13
CA GLY A 224 31.40 8.52 10.08
C GLY A 224 31.86 7.11 10.42
N ARG A 225 32.71 6.91 11.42
CA ARG A 225 33.25 5.64 11.90
C ARG A 225 33.81 5.75 13.31
N ASP A 226 34.27 4.65 13.87
CA ASP A 226 34.81 4.55 15.24
C ASP A 226 33.82 5.06 16.29
N PHE A 227 32.56 4.72 16.11
CA PHE A 227 31.49 5.07 17.04
C PHE A 227 31.70 4.46 18.40
N THR A 228 31.15 5.10 19.41
CA THR A 228 31.15 4.67 20.81
C THR A 228 29.76 4.19 21.23
N GLU A 229 29.63 3.57 22.39
CA GLU A 229 28.31 3.23 22.95
C GLU A 229 27.49 4.50 23.30
N GLU A 230 28.16 5.61 23.63
CA GLU A 230 27.50 6.91 23.85
C GLU A 230 26.92 7.50 22.58
N ASP A 231 27.55 7.30 21.42
CA ASP A 231 27.01 7.72 20.12
C ASP A 231 25.69 7.02 19.81
N LYS A 232 25.52 5.75 20.21
CA LYS A 232 24.24 5.04 20.07
C LYS A 232 23.14 5.68 20.93
N THR A 233 23.46 6.06 22.16
CA THR A 233 22.51 6.78 23.04
C THR A 233 22.07 8.08 22.39
N THR A 234 23.01 8.88 21.90
CA THR A 234 22.75 10.14 21.20
C THR A 234 21.87 9.92 19.95
N LEU A 235 22.17 8.87 19.17
CA LEU A 235 21.40 8.51 17.98
C LEU A 235 19.93 8.20 18.32
N PHE A 236 19.69 7.33 19.29
CA PHE A 236 18.33 6.93 19.64
C PHE A 236 17.52 8.02 20.35
N GLU A 237 18.14 8.91 21.09
CA GLU A 237 17.50 10.13 21.63
C GLU A 237 17.06 11.05 20.47
N GLY A 238 17.89 11.21 19.46
CA GLY A 238 17.55 11.95 18.24
C GLY A 238 16.39 11.31 17.47
N ILE A 239 16.45 10.01 17.22
CA ILE A 239 15.39 9.22 16.56
C ILE A 239 14.05 9.38 17.29
N LEU A 240 14.04 9.20 18.62
CA LEU A 240 12.81 9.35 19.41
C LEU A 240 12.26 10.78 19.36
N THR A 241 13.14 11.78 19.22
CA THR A 241 12.73 13.18 19.05
C THR A 241 12.01 13.38 17.72
N LEU A 242 12.46 12.76 16.62
CA LEU A 242 11.78 12.82 15.33
C LEU A 242 10.41 12.10 15.39
N ILE A 243 10.36 10.88 15.90
CA ILE A 243 9.10 10.12 16.00
C ILE A 243 8.04 10.92 16.78
N ARG A 244 8.42 11.60 17.87
CA ARG A 244 7.50 12.43 18.67
C ARG A 244 6.92 13.62 17.90
N ARG A 245 7.53 14.03 16.80
CA ARG A 245 7.04 15.13 15.96
C ARG A 245 5.98 14.69 14.96
N VAL A 246 5.94 13.42 14.55
CA VAL A 246 5.09 12.93 13.45
C VAL A 246 3.63 13.36 13.66
N LEU A 247 2.93 12.81 14.64
CA LEU A 247 1.51 13.09 14.85
C LEU A 247 1.21 14.57 15.17
N PRO A 248 2.00 15.26 16.02
CA PRO A 248 1.78 16.70 16.28
C PRO A 248 1.94 17.57 15.03
N THR A 249 2.92 17.31 14.16
CA THR A 249 3.12 18.07 12.93
C THR A 249 1.96 17.87 11.95
N HIS A 250 1.51 16.62 11.76
CA HIS A 250 0.31 16.33 10.95
C HIS A 250 -0.90 17.12 11.45
N LYS A 251 -1.13 17.11 12.78
CA LYS A 251 -2.23 17.87 13.38
C LYS A 251 -2.09 19.37 13.15
N GLU A 252 -0.91 19.94 13.36
CA GLU A 252 -0.64 21.37 13.18
C GLU A 252 -0.93 21.81 11.72
N LEU A 253 -0.45 21.04 10.76
CA LEU A 253 -0.65 21.34 9.34
C LEU A 253 -2.11 21.15 8.90
N GLN A 254 -2.82 20.20 9.49
CA GLN A 254 -4.27 20.08 9.30
C GLN A 254 -5.02 21.27 9.90
N ASP A 255 -4.66 21.70 11.11
CA ASP A 255 -5.26 22.87 11.76
C ASP A 255 -4.99 24.16 10.99
N ALA A 256 -3.85 24.24 10.28
CA ALA A 256 -3.50 25.34 9.39
C ALA A 256 -4.22 25.29 8.02
N GLY A 257 -4.93 24.20 7.69
CA GLY A 257 -5.63 24.02 6.42
C GLY A 257 -4.70 23.73 5.23
N ILE A 258 -3.50 23.26 5.50
CA ILE A 258 -2.53 22.81 4.47
C ILE A 258 -2.80 21.35 4.10
N LEU A 259 -3.14 20.52 5.10
CA LEU A 259 -3.43 19.11 4.92
C LEU A 259 -4.89 18.79 5.26
N GLU A 260 -5.45 17.82 4.57
CA GLU A 260 -6.57 17.02 5.07
C GLU A 260 -6.04 15.68 5.53
N ILE A 261 -6.15 15.39 6.84
CA ILE A 261 -5.81 14.08 7.36
C ILE A 261 -7.03 13.19 7.28
N THR A 262 -6.86 12.00 6.72
CA THR A 262 -7.88 10.96 6.62
C THR A 262 -7.42 9.69 7.33
N THR A 263 -8.28 8.71 7.42
CA THR A 263 -7.93 7.44 8.05
C THR A 263 -8.46 6.25 7.26
N THR A 264 -8.08 5.07 7.71
CA THR A 264 -8.46 3.76 7.15
C THR A 264 -9.28 3.00 8.21
N PRO A 265 -10.11 2.01 7.86
CA PRO A 265 -10.69 1.12 8.84
C PRO A 265 -9.60 0.50 9.73
N TYR A 266 -9.85 0.29 11.01
CA TYR A 266 -8.90 0.11 12.12
C TYR A 266 -7.62 -0.68 11.82
N ALA A 267 -7.73 -1.88 11.29
CA ALA A 267 -6.58 -2.75 10.99
C ALA A 267 -6.34 -2.90 9.48
N HIS A 268 -6.77 -1.93 8.68
CA HIS A 268 -6.62 -1.96 7.21
C HIS A 268 -7.26 -3.20 6.54
N PRO A 269 -8.47 -3.64 6.92
CA PRO A 269 -9.08 -4.81 6.30
C PRO A 269 -9.57 -4.53 4.88
N ILE A 270 -9.71 -5.59 4.07
CA ILE A 270 -10.55 -5.54 2.87
C ILE A 270 -12.01 -5.53 3.35
N LEU A 271 -12.52 -4.34 3.62
CA LEU A 271 -13.79 -4.16 4.32
C LEU A 271 -14.98 -4.90 3.68
N PRO A 272 -15.11 -4.94 2.31
CA PRO A 272 -16.11 -5.76 1.66
C PRO A 272 -16.01 -7.26 1.99
N LEU A 273 -14.79 -7.80 2.15
CA LEU A 273 -14.60 -9.22 2.48
C LEU A 273 -14.93 -9.52 3.96
N ILE A 274 -14.72 -8.56 4.85
CA ILE A 274 -15.19 -8.67 6.25
C ILE A 274 -16.73 -8.65 6.29
N TYR A 275 -17.35 -7.78 5.48
CA TYR A 275 -18.79 -7.74 5.35
C TYR A 275 -19.35 -9.07 4.81
N ASN A 276 -18.78 -9.59 3.72
CA ASN A 276 -19.15 -10.88 3.14
C ASN A 276 -18.11 -11.33 2.10
N THR A 277 -17.40 -12.43 2.34
CA THR A 277 -16.42 -12.97 1.39
C THR A 277 -17.01 -13.36 0.04
N ASP A 278 -18.32 -13.66 -0.06
CA ASP A 278 -18.97 -13.97 -1.34
C ASP A 278 -18.93 -12.81 -2.35
N LEU A 279 -18.66 -11.57 -1.89
CA LEU A 279 -18.46 -10.41 -2.78
C LEU A 279 -17.28 -10.58 -3.73
N ALA A 280 -16.30 -11.41 -3.38
CA ALA A 280 -15.19 -11.76 -4.26
C ALA A 280 -15.66 -12.41 -5.57
N LEU A 281 -16.74 -13.20 -5.51
CA LEU A 281 -17.27 -13.90 -6.68
C LEU A 281 -17.89 -12.98 -7.73
N VAL A 282 -18.15 -11.72 -7.39
CA VAL A 282 -18.64 -10.71 -8.36
C VAL A 282 -17.53 -10.33 -9.33
N GLY A 283 -16.33 -10.04 -8.81
CA GLY A 283 -15.16 -9.71 -9.62
C GLY A 283 -14.51 -10.96 -10.26
N ASN A 284 -14.45 -12.07 -9.51
CA ASN A 284 -13.88 -13.33 -9.97
C ASN A 284 -14.77 -14.54 -9.65
N PRO A 285 -15.69 -14.92 -10.54
CA PRO A 285 -16.56 -16.09 -10.33
C PRO A 285 -15.83 -17.45 -10.25
N LYS A 286 -14.51 -17.47 -10.42
CA LYS A 286 -13.67 -18.67 -10.36
C LYS A 286 -12.74 -18.70 -9.15
N ALA A 287 -12.81 -17.71 -8.31
CA ALA A 287 -12.01 -17.64 -7.09
C ALA A 287 -12.17 -18.92 -6.24
N ILE A 288 -11.09 -19.40 -5.69
CA ILE A 288 -11.11 -20.49 -4.69
C ILE A 288 -11.57 -19.85 -3.38
N MET A 289 -12.76 -20.21 -2.96
CA MET A 289 -13.38 -19.65 -1.76
C MET A 289 -13.08 -20.50 -0.52
N PRO A 290 -13.07 -19.88 0.68
CA PRO A 290 -12.99 -20.62 1.93
C PRO A 290 -14.18 -21.58 2.07
N ARG A 291 -14.00 -22.66 2.81
CA ARG A 291 -15.05 -23.67 3.06
C ARG A 291 -16.23 -23.10 3.85
N GLN A 292 -15.96 -22.09 4.66
CA GLN A 292 -16.94 -21.38 5.46
C GLN A 292 -16.93 -19.92 5.04
N ASN A 293 -18.08 -19.43 4.56
CA ASN A 293 -18.25 -18.00 4.27
C ASN A 293 -17.97 -17.17 5.54
N PHE A 294 -17.10 -16.18 5.42
CA PHE A 294 -16.90 -15.17 6.45
C PHE A 294 -17.85 -13.99 6.16
N SER A 295 -18.76 -13.71 7.07
CA SER A 295 -19.71 -12.62 6.92
C SER A 295 -20.04 -12.02 8.28
N TYR A 296 -19.37 -10.93 8.62
CA TYR A 296 -19.50 -10.21 9.89
C TYR A 296 -19.60 -8.70 9.67
N PRO A 297 -20.78 -8.20 9.20
CA PRO A 297 -21.01 -6.75 9.04
C PRO A 297 -20.77 -5.96 10.33
N GLU A 298 -20.98 -6.58 11.50
CA GLU A 298 -20.68 -5.98 12.80
C GLU A 298 -19.19 -5.71 13.02
N ASP A 299 -18.30 -6.55 12.49
CA ASP A 299 -16.86 -6.34 12.57
C ASP A 299 -16.43 -5.22 11.60
N ALA A 300 -17.01 -5.19 10.39
CA ALA A 300 -16.81 -4.09 9.46
C ALA A 300 -17.21 -2.73 10.08
N ALA A 301 -18.34 -2.67 10.76
CA ALA A 301 -18.79 -1.48 11.49
C ALA A 301 -17.85 -1.13 12.66
N ALA A 302 -17.33 -2.15 13.36
CA ALA A 302 -16.39 -1.96 14.48
C ALA A 302 -15.04 -1.39 13.99
N HIS A 303 -14.53 -1.84 12.85
CA HIS A 303 -13.33 -1.27 12.23
C HIS A 303 -13.51 0.21 11.91
N LEU A 304 -14.63 0.59 11.31
CA LEU A 304 -14.95 1.99 11.00
C LEU A 304 -15.07 2.83 12.27
N LYS A 305 -15.78 2.32 13.27
CA LYS A 305 -15.93 3.05 14.54
C LYS A 305 -14.60 3.24 15.27
N LYS A 306 -13.78 2.20 15.39
CA LYS A 306 -12.47 2.30 16.03
C LYS A 306 -11.55 3.29 15.31
N SER A 307 -11.61 3.34 13.97
CA SER A 307 -10.81 4.31 13.22
C SER A 307 -11.22 5.75 13.50
N VAL A 308 -12.53 6.03 13.58
CA VAL A 308 -13.06 7.34 13.98
C VAL A 308 -12.61 7.70 15.39
N ASP A 309 -12.81 6.79 16.36
CA ASP A 309 -12.44 7.03 17.76
C ASP A 309 -10.94 7.38 17.92
N ILE A 310 -10.04 6.65 17.23
CA ILE A 310 -8.60 6.90 17.27
C ILE A 310 -8.25 8.23 16.58
N TYR A 311 -8.82 8.47 15.40
CA TYR A 311 -8.59 9.72 14.67
C TYR A 311 -8.99 10.94 15.49
N GLU A 312 -10.21 10.94 16.04
CA GLU A 312 -10.72 12.06 16.84
C GLU A 312 -9.91 12.29 18.12
N ALA A 313 -9.46 11.21 18.76
CA ALA A 313 -8.60 11.32 19.95
C ALA A 313 -7.26 11.99 19.66
N VAL A 314 -6.67 11.77 18.49
CA VAL A 314 -5.37 12.32 18.10
C VAL A 314 -5.50 13.71 17.48
N PHE A 315 -6.40 13.88 16.51
CA PHE A 315 -6.50 15.09 15.71
C PHE A 315 -7.53 16.11 16.25
N GLY A 316 -8.45 15.68 17.14
CA GLY A 316 -9.37 16.58 17.85
C GLY A 316 -10.46 17.18 16.97
N ARG A 317 -10.82 16.54 15.88
CA ARG A 317 -11.88 16.94 14.96
C ARG A 317 -12.54 15.72 14.30
N GLU A 318 -13.73 15.90 13.75
CA GLU A 318 -14.43 14.87 12.98
C GLU A 318 -13.64 14.50 11.73
N VAL A 319 -13.51 13.21 11.44
CA VAL A 319 -12.97 12.70 10.20
C VAL A 319 -14.02 12.81 9.09
N ARG A 320 -13.60 13.13 7.86
CA ARG A 320 -14.50 13.25 6.72
C ARG A 320 -14.20 12.24 5.61
N GLY A 321 -12.94 11.93 5.41
CA GLY A 321 -12.45 11.07 4.34
C GLY A 321 -12.06 9.69 4.83
N LEU A 322 -12.35 8.69 4.01
CA LEU A 322 -11.95 7.30 4.22
C LEU A 322 -11.06 6.85 3.06
N TRP A 323 -9.89 6.33 3.36
CA TRP A 323 -9.22 5.39 2.50
C TRP A 323 -9.60 3.98 2.96
N PRO A 324 -10.51 3.25 2.29
CA PRO A 324 -10.75 1.85 2.63
C PRO A 324 -9.44 1.06 2.49
N GLY A 325 -9.23 0.03 3.30
CA GLY A 325 -8.05 -0.82 3.14
C GLY A 325 -7.88 -1.25 1.69
N GLU A 326 -6.71 -0.99 1.10
CA GLU A 326 -6.41 -1.23 -0.33
C GLU A 326 -7.38 -0.52 -1.31
N GLY A 327 -7.98 0.59 -0.90
CA GLY A 327 -9.02 1.23 -1.70
C GLY A 327 -10.21 0.32 -2.00
N SER A 328 -10.44 -0.71 -1.17
CA SER A 328 -11.46 -1.73 -1.40
C SER A 328 -12.86 -1.20 -1.13
N VAL A 329 -13.74 -1.29 -2.12
CA VAL A 329 -15.10 -0.78 -2.06
C VAL A 329 -16.10 -1.81 -2.58
N ALA A 330 -17.34 -1.70 -2.10
CA ALA A 330 -18.53 -2.35 -2.61
C ALA A 330 -19.76 -1.54 -2.19
N GLU A 331 -20.87 -1.71 -2.86
CA GLU A 331 -22.11 -0.98 -2.54
C GLU A 331 -22.60 -1.30 -1.13
N GLU A 332 -22.42 -2.54 -0.66
CA GLU A 332 -22.86 -3.06 0.62
C GLU A 332 -22.21 -2.37 1.83
N ILE A 333 -21.00 -1.80 1.67
CA ILE A 333 -20.33 -1.08 2.76
C ILE A 333 -20.70 0.40 2.84
N VAL A 334 -21.35 0.97 1.80
CA VAL A 334 -21.71 2.41 1.77
C VAL A 334 -22.53 2.85 2.96
N PRO A 335 -23.57 2.10 3.41
CA PRO A 335 -24.32 2.46 4.62
C PRO A 335 -23.43 2.55 5.86
N LEU A 336 -22.55 1.58 6.07
CA LEU A 336 -21.64 1.54 7.24
C LEU A 336 -20.66 2.73 7.22
N VAL A 337 -20.13 3.07 6.06
CA VAL A 337 -19.22 4.21 5.87
C VAL A 337 -19.94 5.52 6.20
N SER A 338 -21.17 5.70 5.71
CA SER A 338 -21.99 6.88 5.99
C SER A 338 -22.39 6.97 7.46
N GLU A 339 -22.81 5.85 8.09
CA GLU A 339 -23.17 5.78 9.51
C GLU A 339 -21.99 6.12 10.43
N ALA A 340 -20.78 5.72 10.05
CA ALA A 340 -19.56 6.06 10.77
C ALA A 340 -19.20 7.56 10.67
N GLY A 341 -19.84 8.32 9.77
CA GLY A 341 -19.68 9.77 9.65
C GLY A 341 -18.88 10.22 8.43
N TYR A 342 -18.25 9.32 7.69
CA TYR A 342 -17.49 9.65 6.50
C TYR A 342 -18.35 10.26 5.40
N LYS A 343 -17.81 11.20 4.65
CA LYS A 343 -18.48 11.93 3.56
C LYS A 343 -18.00 11.52 2.20
N TRP A 344 -16.78 11.02 2.12
CA TRP A 344 -16.18 10.55 0.90
C TRP A 344 -15.19 9.40 1.16
N MET A 345 -14.92 8.64 0.12
CA MET A 345 -13.90 7.59 0.08
C MET A 345 -13.16 7.61 -1.26
N GLN A 346 -12.05 6.89 -1.35
CA GLN A 346 -11.24 6.79 -2.56
C GLN A 346 -11.05 5.33 -2.96
N THR A 347 -10.94 5.10 -4.27
CA THR A 347 -10.64 3.79 -4.86
C THR A 347 -9.94 3.98 -6.21
N GLY A 348 -9.85 2.95 -7.04
CA GLY A 348 -9.12 2.97 -8.30
C GLY A 348 -9.96 3.12 -9.56
N GLU A 349 -9.28 3.51 -10.64
CA GLU A 349 -9.82 3.58 -12.00
C GLU A 349 -10.54 2.29 -12.44
N PRO A 350 -10.04 1.06 -12.14
CA PRO A 350 -10.73 -0.18 -12.54
C PRO A 350 -12.15 -0.31 -11.99
N VAL A 351 -12.36 0.15 -10.75
CA VAL A 351 -13.68 0.13 -10.12
C VAL A 351 -14.66 1.03 -10.87
N LEU A 352 -14.25 2.25 -11.27
CA LEU A 352 -15.10 3.14 -12.05
C LEU A 352 -15.43 2.55 -13.43
N VAL A 353 -14.43 1.99 -14.11
CA VAL A 353 -14.61 1.34 -15.41
C VAL A 353 -15.64 0.22 -15.32
N ALA A 354 -15.53 -0.63 -14.31
CA ALA A 354 -16.48 -1.72 -14.06
C ALA A 354 -17.87 -1.21 -13.67
N SER A 355 -17.95 -0.19 -12.81
CA SER A 355 -19.21 0.45 -12.37
C SER A 355 -19.97 1.06 -13.55
N LEU A 356 -19.28 1.62 -14.53
CA LEU A 356 -19.86 2.19 -15.74
C LEU A 356 -20.12 1.14 -16.84
N GLY A 357 -19.71 -0.12 -16.64
CA GLY A 357 -19.86 -1.18 -17.62
C GLY A 357 -19.06 -0.98 -18.91
N LEU A 358 -17.94 -0.27 -18.86
CA LEU A 358 -17.15 0.08 -20.06
C LEU A 358 -16.32 -1.09 -20.62
N GLY A 359 -16.09 -2.12 -19.82
CA GLY A 359 -15.25 -3.26 -20.17
C GLY A 359 -13.75 -2.94 -20.13
N GLY A 360 -12.94 -3.95 -19.73
CA GLY A 360 -11.54 -3.76 -19.42
C GLY A 360 -11.33 -3.25 -18.00
N ASP A 361 -10.11 -2.89 -17.67
CA ASP A 361 -9.66 -2.45 -16.34
C ASP A 361 -9.24 -0.97 -16.28
N ARG A 362 -9.25 -0.26 -17.42
CA ARG A 362 -8.84 1.14 -17.53
C ARG A 362 -9.60 1.88 -18.60
N PHE A 363 -9.71 3.19 -18.45
CA PHE A 363 -10.18 4.07 -19.51
C PHE A 363 -9.27 4.00 -20.73
N ALA A 364 -9.86 4.05 -21.93
CA ALA A 364 -9.08 4.15 -23.16
C ALA A 364 -8.33 5.49 -23.19
N ARG A 365 -7.06 5.47 -23.58
CA ARG A 365 -6.18 6.65 -23.61
C ARG A 365 -5.72 6.97 -25.04
N GLU A 366 -5.39 8.23 -25.29
CA GLU A 366 -4.68 8.69 -26.46
C GLU A 366 -3.20 8.27 -26.38
N SER A 367 -2.46 8.43 -27.47
CA SER A 367 -1.01 8.16 -27.48
C SER A 367 -0.20 9.07 -26.55
N SER A 368 -0.77 10.20 -26.15
CA SER A 368 -0.24 11.11 -25.13
C SER A 368 -0.39 10.63 -23.70
N GLY A 369 -1.16 9.55 -23.46
CA GLY A 369 -1.52 9.07 -22.13
C GLY A 369 -2.81 9.69 -21.57
N VAL A 370 -3.35 10.73 -22.19
CA VAL A 370 -4.61 11.38 -21.78
C VAL A 370 -5.79 10.46 -22.04
N VAL A 371 -6.72 10.38 -21.09
CA VAL A 371 -7.97 9.62 -21.21
C VAL A 371 -8.84 10.19 -22.33
N LYS A 372 -9.48 9.30 -23.13
CA LYS A 372 -10.35 9.71 -24.24
C LYS A 372 -11.68 10.30 -23.80
N ASP A 373 -12.13 9.94 -22.60
CA ASP A 373 -13.33 10.50 -21.98
C ASP A 373 -12.97 11.15 -20.64
N PRO A 374 -12.27 12.30 -20.67
CA PRO A 374 -11.76 12.94 -19.47
C PRO A 374 -12.90 13.54 -18.62
N ASP A 375 -14.01 13.97 -19.21
CA ASP A 375 -15.16 14.52 -18.51
C ASP A 375 -15.88 13.48 -17.65
N THR A 376 -15.83 12.22 -18.03
CA THR A 376 -16.37 11.12 -17.22
C THR A 376 -15.37 10.70 -16.12
N PHE A 377 -14.08 10.66 -16.43
CA PHE A 377 -13.10 10.12 -15.49
C PHE A 377 -12.70 11.09 -14.38
N TYR A 378 -12.43 12.34 -14.70
CA TYR A 378 -11.86 13.30 -13.74
C TYR A 378 -12.93 14.00 -12.90
N ARG A 379 -13.82 13.22 -12.27
CA ARG A 379 -14.88 13.66 -11.36
C ARG A 379 -15.07 12.68 -10.21
N PRO A 380 -15.50 13.15 -9.03
CA PRO A 380 -16.09 12.26 -8.04
C PRO A 380 -17.53 11.91 -8.41
N TYR A 381 -18.01 10.82 -7.84
CA TYR A 381 -19.39 10.39 -8.00
C TYR A 381 -20.00 10.11 -6.62
N TYR A 382 -21.27 10.46 -6.46
CA TYR A 382 -22.03 9.98 -5.31
C TYR A 382 -22.49 8.56 -5.54
N VAL A 383 -22.29 7.73 -4.52
CA VAL A 383 -22.90 6.41 -4.41
C VAL A 383 -23.95 6.48 -3.32
N GLN A 384 -25.10 5.88 -3.57
CA GLN A 384 -26.22 5.89 -2.64
C GLN A 384 -26.44 4.48 -2.07
N GLY A 385 -26.47 4.37 -0.73
CA GLY A 385 -26.89 3.15 -0.05
C GLY A 385 -28.40 2.94 -0.14
N GLU A 386 -28.86 1.75 0.23
CA GLU A 386 -30.28 1.34 0.13
C GLU A 386 -31.28 2.27 0.87
N SER A 387 -30.84 2.90 1.97
CA SER A 387 -31.69 3.80 2.77
C SER A 387 -31.53 5.28 2.41
N GLY A 388 -30.74 5.58 1.37
CA GLY A 388 -30.54 6.93 0.83
C GLY A 388 -29.32 7.65 1.39
N GLU A 389 -28.42 6.95 2.07
CA GLU A 389 -27.10 7.45 2.48
C GLU A 389 -26.29 7.77 1.22
N LYS A 390 -25.55 8.90 1.26
CA LYS A 390 -24.69 9.31 0.13
C LYS A 390 -23.24 9.47 0.60
N VAL A 391 -22.34 8.82 -0.13
CA VAL A 391 -20.89 8.96 0.03
C VAL A 391 -20.29 9.31 -1.33
N ALA A 392 -19.42 10.31 -1.39
CA ALA A 392 -18.69 10.62 -2.62
C ALA A 392 -17.51 9.66 -2.79
N VAL A 393 -17.24 9.25 -4.03
CA VAL A 393 -16.12 8.37 -4.36
C VAL A 393 -15.21 9.08 -5.36
N PHE A 394 -13.91 9.20 -5.00
CA PHE A 394 -12.87 9.72 -5.87
C PHE A 394 -12.06 8.55 -6.45
N PHE A 395 -11.68 8.67 -7.71
CA PHE A 395 -11.01 7.59 -8.44
C PHE A 395 -9.57 7.96 -8.81
N ARG A 396 -8.63 7.12 -8.36
CA ARG A 396 -7.19 7.24 -8.65
C ARG A 396 -6.93 7.14 -10.15
N ASP A 397 -6.23 8.10 -10.72
CA ASP A 397 -5.61 7.91 -12.04
C ASP A 397 -4.39 7.00 -11.88
N TRP A 398 -4.56 5.77 -12.35
CA TRP A 398 -3.52 4.75 -12.23
C TRP A 398 -2.24 5.17 -12.94
N VAL A 399 -2.36 5.61 -14.21
CA VAL A 399 -1.18 5.88 -15.05
C VAL A 399 -0.32 7.00 -14.49
N ILE A 400 -0.96 8.09 -14.00
CA ILE A 400 -0.24 9.22 -13.44
C ILE A 400 0.35 8.86 -12.06
N SER A 401 -0.40 8.16 -11.23
CA SER A 401 0.08 7.74 -9.91
C SER A 401 1.26 6.77 -10.02
N ASP A 402 1.19 5.78 -10.92
CA ASP A 402 2.26 4.79 -11.11
C ASP A 402 3.56 5.39 -11.68
N LYS A 403 3.51 6.56 -12.33
CA LYS A 403 4.74 7.27 -12.70
C LYS A 403 5.59 7.60 -11.48
N ILE A 404 4.96 8.01 -10.38
CA ILE A 404 5.65 8.31 -9.12
C ILE A 404 6.25 7.03 -8.53
N GLY A 405 5.46 5.98 -8.37
CA GLY A 405 5.90 4.74 -7.73
C GLY A 405 6.95 3.95 -8.53
N PHE A 406 6.91 3.99 -9.88
CA PHE A 406 7.66 3.04 -10.70
C PHE A 406 8.51 3.63 -11.82
N ASN A 407 8.32 4.89 -12.21
CA ASN A 407 9.04 5.45 -13.36
C ASN A 407 10.00 6.58 -13.00
N TYR A 408 9.64 7.44 -12.06
CA TYR A 408 10.39 8.67 -11.80
C TYR A 408 11.66 8.47 -10.99
N SER A 409 11.77 7.37 -10.23
CA SER A 409 13.00 7.03 -9.48
C SER A 409 14.26 6.97 -10.35
N GLY A 410 14.13 6.63 -11.64
CA GLY A 410 15.22 6.61 -12.60
C GLY A 410 15.47 7.94 -13.33
N MET A 411 14.79 9.02 -12.96
CA MET A 411 14.85 10.32 -13.62
C MET A 411 15.45 11.40 -12.71
N PRO A 412 16.12 12.43 -13.26
CA PRO A 412 16.40 13.62 -12.47
C PRO A 412 15.10 14.25 -11.94
N GLY A 413 15.06 14.63 -10.66
CA GLY A 413 13.82 15.07 -10.00
C GLY A 413 13.10 16.22 -10.70
N GLU A 414 13.83 17.23 -11.19
CA GLU A 414 13.26 18.34 -11.98
C GLU A 414 12.60 17.86 -13.29
N ALA A 415 13.18 16.88 -13.96
CA ALA A 415 12.63 16.33 -15.21
C ALA A 415 11.38 15.46 -14.94
N ALA A 416 11.37 14.72 -13.84
CA ALA A 416 10.22 13.95 -13.39
C ALA A 416 9.02 14.89 -13.03
N ALA A 417 9.31 15.97 -12.31
CA ALA A 417 8.31 16.98 -11.98
C ALA A 417 7.76 17.67 -13.24
N GLU A 418 8.61 18.00 -14.23
CA GLU A 418 8.18 18.57 -15.50
C GLU A 418 7.27 17.63 -16.30
N ASP A 419 7.59 16.33 -16.34
CA ASP A 419 6.75 15.33 -16.99
C ASP A 419 5.38 15.19 -16.30
N MET A 420 5.35 15.24 -14.96
CA MET A 420 4.09 15.23 -14.20
C MET A 420 3.23 16.46 -14.53
N ILE A 421 3.80 17.66 -14.46
CA ILE A 421 3.08 18.90 -14.76
C ILE A 421 2.56 18.89 -16.19
N SER A 422 3.41 18.52 -17.17
CA SER A 422 3.00 18.42 -18.57
C SER A 422 1.83 17.45 -18.77
N SER A 423 1.81 16.33 -18.00
CA SER A 423 0.71 15.38 -18.04
C SER A 423 -0.58 15.97 -17.48
N LEU A 424 -0.51 16.71 -16.39
CA LEU A 424 -1.67 17.38 -15.77
C LEU A 424 -2.20 18.52 -16.65
N GLU A 425 -1.32 19.32 -17.27
CA GLU A 425 -1.69 20.36 -18.22
C GLU A 425 -2.35 19.78 -19.48
N ALA A 426 -1.90 18.63 -19.96
CA ALA A 426 -2.54 17.94 -21.08
C ALA A 426 -3.96 17.44 -20.73
N ILE A 427 -4.19 17.01 -19.48
CA ILE A 427 -5.53 16.69 -18.98
C ILE A 427 -6.39 17.96 -18.96
N HIS A 428 -5.90 19.07 -18.38
CA HIS A 428 -6.62 20.34 -18.38
C HIS A 428 -7.00 20.77 -19.79
N GLU A 429 -6.07 20.71 -20.74
CA GLU A 429 -6.34 21.06 -22.15
C GLU A 429 -7.44 20.18 -22.77
N SER A 430 -7.45 18.88 -22.45
CA SER A 430 -8.45 17.92 -22.95
C SER A 430 -9.86 18.17 -22.41
N LEU A 431 -9.97 18.88 -21.28
CA LEU A 431 -11.22 19.21 -20.61
C LEU A 431 -11.81 20.55 -21.07
N LYS A 432 -11.11 21.29 -21.94
CA LYS A 432 -11.61 22.56 -22.46
C LYS A 432 -12.96 22.39 -23.19
N GLY A 433 -13.95 23.13 -22.73
CA GLY A 433 -15.30 23.05 -23.24
C GLY A 433 -16.19 21.99 -22.57
N SER A 434 -15.67 21.21 -21.63
CA SER A 434 -16.47 20.36 -20.75
C SER A 434 -17.21 21.20 -19.70
N GLU A 435 -18.34 20.69 -19.21
CA GLU A 435 -19.16 21.40 -18.22
C GLU A 435 -18.66 21.12 -16.78
N GLY A 436 -18.49 22.18 -16.01
CA GLY A 436 -18.19 22.15 -14.58
C GLY A 436 -16.73 21.86 -14.23
N PRO A 437 -16.42 21.82 -12.93
CA PRO A 437 -15.08 21.58 -12.44
C PRO A 437 -14.68 20.11 -12.56
N HIS A 438 -13.37 19.86 -12.68
CA HIS A 438 -12.78 18.54 -12.75
C HIS A 438 -11.64 18.39 -11.75
N ILE A 439 -11.45 17.19 -11.24
CA ILE A 439 -10.41 16.85 -10.30
C ILE A 439 -9.70 15.58 -10.72
N VAL A 440 -8.38 15.63 -10.81
CA VAL A 440 -7.52 14.45 -10.94
C VAL A 440 -7.10 13.99 -9.54
N THR A 441 -7.20 12.69 -9.28
CA THR A 441 -6.82 12.10 -8.00
C THR A 441 -5.58 11.23 -8.19
N ILE A 442 -4.50 11.62 -7.53
CA ILE A 442 -3.22 10.91 -7.48
C ILE A 442 -3.10 10.31 -6.10
N ILE A 443 -2.96 8.97 -6.03
CA ILE A 443 -2.84 8.24 -4.78
C ILE A 443 -1.64 7.32 -4.89
N VAL A 444 -0.73 7.41 -3.93
CA VAL A 444 0.50 6.60 -3.84
C VAL A 444 0.77 6.30 -2.37
N ASP A 445 1.44 5.18 -2.09
CA ASP A 445 1.97 4.89 -0.77
C ASP A 445 2.96 5.97 -0.34
N GLY A 446 2.89 6.34 0.93
CA GLY A 446 3.65 7.44 1.49
C GLY A 446 5.07 7.08 1.92
N GLU A 447 5.45 5.79 1.90
CA GLU A 447 6.75 5.33 2.36
C GLU A 447 7.52 4.44 1.39
N ASN A 448 6.86 3.76 0.46
CA ASN A 448 7.47 2.63 -0.25
C ASN A 448 8.36 2.99 -1.44
N ALA A 449 8.24 4.17 -2.03
CA ALA A 449 8.90 4.51 -3.28
C ALA A 449 10.25 5.22 -3.10
N TRP A 450 10.42 5.99 -2.03
CA TRP A 450 11.46 7.02 -1.90
C TRP A 450 12.86 6.47 -1.76
N GLU A 451 13.03 5.27 -1.21
CA GLU A 451 14.32 4.58 -1.16
C GLU A 451 14.95 4.32 -2.53
N ASN A 452 14.15 4.31 -3.59
CA ASN A 452 14.62 4.11 -4.95
C ASN A 452 14.96 5.42 -5.66
N TYR A 453 14.73 6.57 -5.02
CA TYR A 453 15.08 7.88 -5.53
C TYR A 453 16.44 8.33 -4.99
N ASP A 454 17.19 9.08 -5.79
CA ASP A 454 18.34 9.81 -5.27
C ASP A 454 17.87 10.80 -4.19
N ASN A 455 18.62 10.87 -3.08
CA ASN A 455 18.35 11.80 -1.99
C ASN A 455 16.89 11.78 -1.49
N ASP A 456 16.32 10.57 -1.44
CA ASP A 456 14.96 10.30 -0.94
C ASP A 456 13.84 11.04 -1.71
N GLY A 457 14.03 11.30 -2.99
CA GLY A 457 13.04 11.96 -3.86
C GLY A 457 12.87 13.45 -3.64
N LYS A 458 13.68 14.06 -2.79
CA LYS A 458 13.57 15.45 -2.37
C LYS A 458 13.53 16.45 -3.53
N GLU A 459 14.43 16.30 -4.52
CA GLU A 459 14.47 17.16 -5.69
C GLU A 459 13.19 17.07 -6.51
N PHE A 460 12.60 15.88 -6.62
CA PHE A 460 11.33 15.68 -7.28
C PHE A 460 10.19 16.39 -6.55
N PHE A 461 10.05 16.18 -5.24
CA PHE A 461 8.96 16.77 -4.47
C PHE A 461 9.01 18.29 -4.44
N HIS A 462 10.17 18.88 -4.17
CA HIS A 462 10.32 20.33 -4.18
C HIS A 462 10.00 20.94 -5.55
N ALA A 463 10.46 20.31 -6.63
CA ALA A 463 10.16 20.76 -7.98
C ALA A 463 8.67 20.63 -8.31
N LEU A 464 8.05 19.49 -7.96
CA LEU A 464 6.63 19.24 -8.18
C LEU A 464 5.75 20.26 -7.44
N TYR A 465 5.95 20.41 -6.15
CA TYR A 465 5.13 21.33 -5.33
C TYR A 465 5.30 22.78 -5.75
N LYS A 466 6.53 23.20 -6.07
CA LYS A 466 6.79 24.54 -6.61
C LYS A 466 6.05 24.77 -7.93
N LYS A 467 6.15 23.84 -8.88
CA LYS A 467 5.48 23.97 -10.20
C LYS A 467 3.96 23.95 -10.08
N LEU A 468 3.39 23.17 -9.15
CA LEU A 468 1.96 23.18 -8.86
C LEU A 468 1.52 24.55 -8.30
N ALA A 469 2.28 25.10 -7.35
CA ALA A 469 1.98 26.43 -6.78
C ALA A 469 2.11 27.58 -7.78
N GLU A 470 3.01 27.47 -8.76
CA GLU A 470 3.24 28.49 -9.80
C GLU A 470 2.32 28.33 -11.02
N SER A 471 1.53 27.26 -11.13
CA SER A 471 0.66 26.99 -12.27
C SER A 471 -0.54 27.96 -12.30
N GLU A 472 -0.90 28.43 -13.48
CA GLU A 472 -2.10 29.25 -13.71
C GLU A 472 -3.35 28.40 -14.01
N VAL A 473 -3.18 27.11 -14.27
CA VAL A 473 -4.24 26.19 -14.74
C VAL A 473 -4.41 24.95 -13.88
N LEU A 474 -3.53 24.73 -12.91
CA LEU A 474 -3.60 23.62 -11.94
C LEU A 474 -3.78 24.22 -10.54
N GLU A 475 -4.64 23.62 -9.73
CA GLU A 475 -4.87 24.04 -8.35
C GLU A 475 -4.94 22.80 -7.43
N THR A 476 -4.07 22.72 -6.43
CA THR A 476 -4.15 21.64 -5.45
C THR A 476 -5.29 21.87 -4.47
N ILE A 477 -6.06 20.82 -4.21
CA ILE A 477 -7.25 20.87 -3.35
C ILE A 477 -7.44 19.56 -2.61
N THR A 478 -8.04 19.62 -1.43
CA THR A 478 -8.45 18.41 -0.73
C THR A 478 -9.84 17.95 -1.18
N PRO A 479 -10.17 16.65 -1.06
CA PRO A 479 -11.48 16.13 -1.42
C PRO A 479 -12.63 16.81 -0.67
N SER A 480 -12.48 17.10 0.62
CA SER A 480 -13.52 17.81 1.38
C SER A 480 -13.73 19.24 0.88
N GLU A 481 -12.67 19.98 0.59
CA GLU A 481 -12.81 21.33 0.03
C GLU A 481 -13.46 21.30 -1.35
N TYR A 482 -13.08 20.33 -2.19
CA TYR A 482 -13.70 20.18 -3.51
C TYR A 482 -15.21 19.96 -3.41
N LEU A 483 -15.66 19.08 -2.50
CA LEU A 483 -17.08 18.82 -2.29
C LEU A 483 -17.81 19.99 -1.61
N GLU A 484 -17.13 20.80 -0.80
CA GLU A 484 -17.70 22.03 -0.24
C GLU A 484 -17.90 23.11 -1.31
N LEU A 485 -16.96 23.25 -2.25
CA LEU A 485 -17.08 24.19 -3.37
C LEU A 485 -18.09 23.71 -4.42
N TYR A 486 -18.15 22.41 -4.65
CA TYR A 486 -18.96 21.77 -5.70
C TYR A 486 -19.78 20.61 -5.12
N PRO A 487 -20.85 20.89 -4.37
CA PRO A 487 -21.63 19.86 -3.70
C PRO A 487 -22.48 18.98 -4.64
N GLU A 488 -22.72 19.46 -5.86
CA GLU A 488 -23.51 18.73 -6.85
C GLU A 488 -22.57 17.88 -7.72
N GLN A 489 -22.61 16.56 -7.53
CA GLN A 489 -21.82 15.60 -8.29
C GLN A 489 -22.73 14.61 -9.01
N ARG A 490 -22.18 13.93 -10.02
CA ARG A 490 -22.86 12.82 -10.70
C ARG A 490 -23.10 11.67 -9.73
N GLU A 491 -24.09 10.83 -10.01
CA GLU A 491 -24.38 9.62 -9.25
C GLU A 491 -23.92 8.39 -10.04
N LEU A 492 -23.42 7.37 -9.34
CA LEU A 492 -23.23 6.03 -9.88
C LEU A 492 -24.41 5.17 -9.47
N ASP A 493 -25.01 4.48 -10.43
CA ASP A 493 -26.11 3.54 -10.19
C ASP A 493 -25.62 2.27 -9.46
N VAL A 494 -24.35 1.91 -9.66
CA VAL A 494 -23.70 0.72 -9.08
C VAL A 494 -22.27 1.07 -8.71
N LEU A 495 -21.84 0.69 -7.51
CA LEU A 495 -20.43 0.68 -7.13
C LEU A 495 -19.90 -0.76 -7.22
N PHE A 496 -19.15 -1.05 -8.28
CA PHE A 496 -18.63 -2.40 -8.52
C PHE A 496 -17.62 -2.81 -7.44
N PRO A 497 -17.71 -4.05 -6.89
CA PRO A 497 -16.76 -4.53 -5.90
C PRO A 497 -15.33 -4.62 -6.46
N GLY A 498 -14.37 -4.01 -5.76
CA GLY A 498 -12.97 -4.02 -6.20
C GLY A 498 -12.07 -3.18 -5.32
N ALA A 499 -10.79 -3.14 -5.68
CA ALA A 499 -9.71 -2.46 -4.99
C ALA A 499 -9.10 -1.35 -5.88
N TRP A 500 -8.08 -0.66 -5.38
CA TRP A 500 -7.49 0.50 -6.06
C TRP A 500 -6.74 0.19 -7.35
N PHE A 501 -6.37 -1.07 -7.60
CA PHE A 501 -5.67 -1.50 -8.82
C PHE A 501 -6.42 -2.59 -9.61
N SER A 502 -7.55 -3.13 -9.10
CA SER A 502 -8.33 -4.16 -9.78
C SER A 502 -9.81 -4.09 -9.43
N ALA A 503 -10.69 -4.47 -10.36
CA ALA A 503 -12.12 -4.64 -10.09
C ALA A 503 -12.41 -6.05 -9.54
N ASN A 504 -11.62 -6.51 -8.60
CA ASN A 504 -11.75 -7.76 -7.85
C ASN A 504 -10.94 -7.69 -6.56
N TYR A 505 -10.87 -8.80 -5.81
CA TYR A 505 -10.10 -8.95 -4.58
C TYR A 505 -9.11 -10.11 -4.64
N ASP A 506 -8.66 -10.49 -5.83
CA ASP A 506 -7.90 -11.71 -6.07
C ASP A 506 -6.59 -11.80 -5.27
N THR A 507 -5.99 -10.67 -4.91
CA THR A 507 -4.76 -10.61 -4.08
C THR A 507 -4.98 -11.00 -2.61
N TRP A 508 -6.24 -11.03 -2.14
CA TRP A 508 -6.56 -11.34 -0.73
C TRP A 508 -7.45 -12.56 -0.57
N ILE A 509 -8.08 -13.01 -1.66
CA ILE A 509 -8.98 -14.17 -1.69
C ILE A 509 -9.15 -14.68 -3.12
N GLY A 510 -8.86 -15.95 -3.38
CA GLY A 510 -8.98 -16.52 -4.71
C GLY A 510 -8.10 -17.73 -4.94
N GLU A 511 -7.06 -17.90 -4.12
CA GLU A 511 -6.15 -19.03 -4.12
C GLU A 511 -6.27 -19.92 -2.87
N SER A 512 -5.57 -21.05 -2.87
CA SER A 512 -5.76 -22.07 -1.81
C SER A 512 -5.23 -21.62 -0.45
N GLU A 513 -4.12 -20.89 -0.41
CA GLU A 513 -3.50 -20.42 0.84
C GLU A 513 -4.35 -19.32 1.48
N GLU A 514 -4.82 -18.38 0.67
CA GLU A 514 -5.76 -17.33 1.12
C GLU A 514 -7.04 -17.97 1.67
N ALA A 515 -7.64 -18.91 0.93
CA ALA A 515 -8.86 -19.61 1.36
C ALA A 515 -8.64 -20.36 2.70
N GLU A 516 -7.48 -20.97 2.95
CA GLU A 516 -7.14 -21.58 4.25
C GLU A 516 -6.96 -20.50 5.34
N GLY A 517 -6.35 -19.35 5.02
CA GLY A 517 -6.27 -18.21 5.93
C GLY A 517 -7.66 -17.74 6.37
N TRP A 518 -8.59 -17.52 5.43
CA TRP A 518 -9.97 -17.17 5.72
C TRP A 518 -10.72 -18.27 6.51
N ASP A 519 -10.47 -19.55 6.24
CA ASP A 519 -11.02 -20.65 7.03
C ASP A 519 -10.54 -20.62 8.50
N LEU A 520 -9.28 -20.29 8.75
CA LEU A 520 -8.76 -20.10 10.11
C LEU A 520 -9.44 -18.92 10.80
N LEU A 521 -9.55 -17.77 10.11
CA LEU A 521 -10.22 -16.59 10.62
C LEU A 521 -11.66 -16.90 11.02
N ALA A 522 -12.41 -17.56 10.12
CA ALA A 522 -13.81 -17.91 10.35
C ALA A 522 -14.00 -18.82 11.58
N ARG A 523 -13.11 -19.78 11.79
CA ARG A 523 -13.16 -20.68 12.97
C ARG A 523 -12.93 -19.92 14.26
N VAL A 524 -11.88 -19.10 14.32
CA VAL A 524 -11.57 -18.31 15.52
C VAL A 524 -12.68 -17.31 15.82
N ARG A 525 -13.22 -16.67 14.78
CA ARG A 525 -14.33 -15.72 14.92
C ARG A 525 -15.61 -16.38 15.44
N ALA A 526 -15.91 -17.59 14.97
CA ALA A 526 -17.04 -18.38 15.47
C ALA A 526 -16.87 -18.80 16.94
N ASP A 527 -15.63 -19.11 17.37
CA ASP A 527 -15.34 -19.41 18.78
C ASP A 527 -15.48 -18.16 19.65
N LEU A 528 -14.98 -17.00 19.22
CA LEU A 528 -15.12 -15.72 19.91
C LEU A 528 -16.59 -15.34 20.09
N LYS A 529 -17.43 -15.59 19.09
CA LYS A 529 -18.87 -15.29 19.16
C LYS A 529 -19.58 -15.97 20.31
N GLN A 530 -19.14 -17.14 20.78
CA GLN A 530 -19.74 -17.83 21.92
C GLN A 530 -19.56 -17.04 23.23
N TYR A 531 -18.54 -16.19 23.32
CA TYR A 531 -18.30 -15.29 24.44
C TYR A 531 -19.10 -14.00 24.30
N GLU A 532 -19.22 -13.49 23.08
CA GLU A 532 -19.97 -12.27 22.78
C GLU A 532 -21.47 -12.43 23.06
N ASP A 533 -22.06 -13.57 22.68
CA ASP A 533 -23.48 -13.85 22.91
C ASP A 533 -23.77 -14.46 24.29
N GLY A 534 -22.75 -14.59 25.14
CA GLY A 534 -22.89 -15.04 26.54
C GLY A 534 -23.08 -16.54 26.71
N THR A 535 -22.85 -17.35 25.66
CA THR A 535 -22.85 -18.83 25.76
C THR A 535 -21.69 -19.29 26.64
N LEU A 536 -20.54 -18.64 26.52
CA LEU A 536 -19.37 -18.79 27.40
C LEU A 536 -19.13 -17.49 28.16
N SER A 537 -18.59 -17.59 29.37
CA SER A 537 -18.41 -16.42 30.25
C SER A 537 -16.93 -16.03 30.32
N VAL A 538 -16.66 -14.73 30.20
CA VAL A 538 -15.36 -14.11 30.37
C VAL A 538 -15.55 -12.69 30.94
N SER A 539 -14.49 -12.04 31.45
CA SER A 539 -14.60 -10.64 31.86
C SER A 539 -14.74 -9.71 30.65
N PRO A 540 -15.40 -8.56 30.81
CA PRO A 540 -15.52 -7.58 29.72
C PRO A 540 -14.17 -7.12 29.16
N GLU A 541 -13.17 -6.98 30.01
CA GLU A 541 -11.82 -6.56 29.63
C GLU A 541 -11.14 -7.62 28.75
N ALA A 542 -11.21 -8.89 29.17
CA ALA A 542 -10.65 -10.01 28.40
C ALA A 542 -11.39 -10.19 27.06
N LEU A 543 -12.72 -9.98 27.03
CA LEU A 543 -13.48 -10.01 25.78
C LEU A 543 -13.05 -8.89 24.83
N ALA A 544 -12.90 -7.67 25.35
CA ALA A 544 -12.48 -6.53 24.55
C ALA A 544 -11.06 -6.72 23.97
N GLU A 545 -10.15 -7.31 24.73
CA GLU A 545 -8.81 -7.64 24.27
C GLU A 545 -8.84 -8.75 23.19
N ALA A 546 -9.64 -9.79 23.37
CA ALA A 546 -9.83 -10.85 22.39
C ALA A 546 -10.44 -10.31 21.08
N GLN A 547 -11.40 -9.39 21.16
CA GLN A 547 -11.96 -8.70 19.99
C GLN A 547 -10.92 -7.81 19.30
N ASP A 548 -10.00 -7.18 20.05
CA ASP A 548 -8.92 -6.40 19.44
C ASP A 548 -7.97 -7.28 18.63
N TYR A 549 -7.55 -8.42 19.19
CA TYR A 549 -6.76 -9.41 18.45
C TYR A 549 -7.48 -9.94 17.21
N MET A 550 -8.79 -10.18 17.30
CA MET A 550 -9.59 -10.63 16.16
C MET A 550 -9.59 -9.59 15.03
N HIS A 551 -9.90 -8.32 15.37
CA HIS A 551 -9.88 -7.24 14.37
C HIS A 551 -8.48 -7.01 13.78
N LEU A 552 -7.40 -7.19 14.55
CA LEU A 552 -6.03 -7.12 14.01
C LEU A 552 -5.73 -8.27 13.03
N ALA A 553 -6.31 -9.44 13.25
CA ALA A 553 -6.15 -10.58 12.33
C ALA A 553 -6.99 -10.43 11.05
N GLU A 554 -7.99 -9.56 11.03
CA GLU A 554 -8.82 -9.22 9.85
C GLU A 554 -8.14 -8.26 8.88
N GLY A 555 -6.94 -7.76 9.21
CA GLY A 555 -6.16 -6.87 8.36
C GLY A 555 -5.78 -7.49 7.01
N SER A 556 -5.73 -6.67 5.96
CA SER A 556 -5.35 -7.09 4.60
C SER A 556 -3.91 -7.56 4.51
N ASP A 557 -3.03 -7.00 5.34
CA ASP A 557 -1.59 -7.27 5.33
C ASP A 557 -1.22 -8.75 5.40
N TRP A 558 -2.01 -9.54 6.12
CA TRP A 558 -1.77 -10.97 6.30
C TRP A 558 -2.06 -11.73 5.02
N PHE A 559 -3.17 -11.43 4.35
CA PHE A 559 -3.63 -12.09 3.13
C PHE A 559 -2.84 -11.68 1.90
N TRP A 560 -2.22 -10.51 1.89
CA TRP A 560 -1.36 -10.02 0.80
C TRP A 560 -0.20 -10.97 0.48
N TRP A 561 0.31 -11.69 1.48
CA TRP A 561 1.49 -12.56 1.35
C TRP A 561 1.15 -14.04 1.20
N TYR A 562 -0.13 -14.39 1.08
CA TYR A 562 -0.58 -15.72 0.71
C TYR A 562 -0.77 -15.82 -0.81
N GLY A 563 -0.70 -17.06 -1.36
CA GLY A 563 -0.90 -17.27 -2.79
C GLY A 563 0.38 -17.14 -3.62
N THR A 564 0.23 -16.75 -4.88
CA THR A 564 1.32 -16.80 -5.87
C THR A 564 1.64 -15.46 -6.52
N ASP A 565 0.88 -14.42 -6.25
CA ASP A 565 0.99 -13.12 -6.90
C ASP A 565 1.93 -12.15 -6.18
N GLN A 566 2.23 -12.37 -4.90
CA GLN A 566 3.14 -11.57 -4.07
C GLN A 566 4.19 -12.45 -3.39
N ASP A 567 5.38 -11.89 -3.15
CA ASP A 567 6.49 -12.57 -2.45
C ASP A 567 7.34 -11.53 -1.70
N SER A 568 7.29 -11.56 -0.37
CA SER A 568 8.11 -10.69 0.49
C SER A 568 9.53 -11.22 0.69
N GLY A 569 9.83 -12.44 0.23
CA GLY A 569 11.03 -13.18 0.66
C GLY A 569 11.03 -13.59 2.14
N GLN A 570 9.96 -13.25 2.86
CA GLN A 570 9.77 -13.55 4.29
C GLN A 570 8.29 -13.84 4.61
N ASP A 571 7.55 -14.44 3.69
CA ASP A 571 6.11 -14.70 3.85
C ASP A 571 5.78 -15.50 5.11
N SER A 572 6.69 -16.41 5.52
CA SER A 572 6.58 -17.13 6.78
C SER A 572 6.46 -16.22 8.01
N TYR A 573 7.05 -15.01 7.98
CA TYR A 573 6.93 -14.05 9.06
C TYR A 573 5.49 -13.50 9.16
N PHE A 574 4.87 -13.22 8.04
CA PHE A 574 3.49 -12.73 8.01
C PHE A 574 2.51 -13.82 8.42
N ASP A 575 2.73 -15.07 7.98
CA ASP A 575 1.97 -16.24 8.45
C ASP A 575 2.09 -16.45 9.97
N GLU A 576 3.30 -16.35 10.52
CA GLU A 576 3.52 -16.44 11.97
C GLU A 576 2.79 -15.30 12.71
N GLY A 577 2.87 -14.07 12.21
CA GLY A 577 2.19 -12.91 12.77
C GLY A 577 0.68 -13.07 12.79
N TYR A 578 0.11 -13.48 11.66
CA TYR A 578 -1.31 -13.79 11.55
C TYR A 578 -1.78 -14.82 12.57
N ARG A 579 -1.09 -15.97 12.64
CA ARG A 579 -1.41 -17.02 13.60
C ARG A 579 -1.16 -16.61 15.04
N ALA A 580 -0.19 -15.73 15.30
CA ALA A 580 0.04 -15.16 16.63
C ALA A 580 -1.15 -14.32 17.10
N LEU A 581 -1.73 -13.49 16.20
CA LEU A 581 -2.94 -12.72 16.51
C LEU A 581 -4.13 -13.64 16.79
N LEU A 582 -4.35 -14.67 15.97
CA LEU A 582 -5.41 -15.65 16.22
C LEU A 582 -5.24 -16.39 17.54
N LYS A 583 -4.00 -16.76 17.93
CA LYS A 583 -3.69 -17.31 19.25
C LYS A 583 -3.94 -16.31 20.38
N GLY A 584 -3.68 -15.03 20.12
CA GLY A 584 -3.96 -13.91 21.02
C GLY A 584 -5.42 -13.87 21.46
N VAL A 585 -6.36 -14.15 20.56
CA VAL A 585 -7.79 -14.24 20.89
C VAL A 585 -8.04 -15.22 22.04
N TYR A 586 -7.52 -16.44 21.94
CA TYR A 586 -7.69 -17.47 22.98
C TYR A 586 -6.94 -17.15 24.27
N THR A 587 -5.72 -16.62 24.15
CA THR A 587 -4.91 -16.23 25.30
C THR A 587 -5.59 -15.14 26.13
N SER A 588 -6.17 -14.13 25.49
CA SER A 588 -6.94 -13.07 26.16
C SER A 588 -8.19 -13.61 26.85
N LEU A 589 -8.85 -14.61 26.25
CA LEU A 589 -9.97 -15.31 26.87
C LEU A 589 -9.56 -16.24 28.04
N GLY A 590 -8.26 -16.45 28.26
CA GLY A 590 -7.73 -17.33 29.30
C GLY A 590 -7.93 -18.82 29.02
N VAL A 591 -8.02 -19.21 27.75
CA VAL A 591 -8.21 -20.60 27.31
C VAL A 591 -7.07 -21.05 26.40
N GLU A 592 -6.89 -22.38 26.31
CA GLU A 592 -5.89 -22.98 25.41
C GLU A 592 -6.35 -22.82 23.95
N TYR A 593 -5.46 -22.37 23.08
CA TYR A 593 -5.75 -22.24 21.65
C TYR A 593 -5.71 -23.61 20.95
N PRO A 594 -6.50 -23.81 19.90
CA PRO A 594 -6.51 -25.06 19.14
C PRO A 594 -5.17 -25.33 18.42
N ALA A 595 -4.70 -26.59 18.48
CA ALA A 595 -3.43 -27.00 17.90
C ALA A 595 -3.29 -26.76 16.38
N TYR A 596 -4.40 -26.57 15.64
CA TYR A 596 -4.32 -26.26 14.22
C TYR A 596 -3.67 -24.90 13.95
N LEU A 597 -3.65 -23.98 14.90
CA LEU A 597 -2.94 -22.70 14.79
C LEU A 597 -1.41 -22.80 14.88
N ASP A 598 -0.87 -23.98 15.22
CA ASP A 598 0.57 -24.23 15.20
C ASP A 598 1.09 -24.57 13.81
N PHE A 599 0.21 -24.91 12.88
CA PHE A 599 0.61 -25.28 11.52
C PHE A 599 0.56 -24.04 10.61
N PRO A 600 1.60 -23.82 9.78
CA PRO A 600 1.62 -22.71 8.85
C PRO A 600 0.55 -22.88 7.77
N VAL A 601 -0.03 -21.75 7.33
CA VAL A 601 -0.91 -21.68 6.16
C VAL A 601 -0.09 -21.81 4.88
N ILE A 602 1.06 -21.14 4.85
CA ILE A 602 1.99 -21.20 3.71
C ILE A 602 2.48 -22.63 3.54
N GLN A 603 2.18 -23.20 2.40
CA GLN A 603 2.61 -24.53 2.04
C GLN A 603 4.04 -24.46 1.51
N ALA A 604 4.94 -25.27 2.11
CA ALA A 604 6.27 -25.43 1.55
C ALA A 604 6.13 -25.84 0.06
N GLN A 605 6.62 -25.00 -0.84
CA GLN A 605 6.66 -25.32 -2.28
C GLN A 605 7.30 -26.71 -2.42
N PRO A 606 6.67 -27.67 -3.11
CA PRO A 606 7.27 -28.97 -3.32
C PRO A 606 8.60 -28.74 -4.03
N LEU A 607 9.70 -29.12 -3.36
CA LEU A 607 11.04 -29.01 -3.95
C LEU A 607 11.00 -29.62 -5.35
N LYS A 608 11.34 -28.85 -6.36
CA LYS A 608 11.42 -29.34 -7.73
C LYS A 608 12.57 -30.35 -7.79
N ALA A 609 12.23 -31.62 -7.99
CA ALA A 609 13.25 -32.66 -8.08
C ALA A 609 14.21 -32.39 -9.25
N ASP A 610 15.52 -32.46 -9.01
CA ASP A 610 16.55 -32.41 -10.06
C ASP A 610 16.38 -33.56 -11.06
N VAL A 611 15.90 -34.70 -10.57
CA VAL A 611 15.52 -35.84 -11.39
C VAL A 611 14.13 -36.30 -10.96
N ALA A 612 13.18 -36.27 -11.90
CA ALA A 612 11.81 -36.70 -11.65
C ALA A 612 11.72 -38.20 -11.36
N VAL A 613 10.67 -38.59 -10.63
CA VAL A 613 10.33 -40.01 -10.41
C VAL A 613 10.23 -40.73 -11.76
N SER A 614 10.94 -41.85 -11.93
CA SER A 614 10.95 -42.62 -13.17
C SER A 614 10.10 -43.90 -13.12
N GLY A 615 9.51 -44.24 -11.99
CA GLY A 615 8.65 -45.42 -11.81
C GLY A 615 8.34 -45.74 -10.36
N GLU A 616 7.50 -46.76 -10.17
CA GLU A 616 7.19 -47.30 -8.84
C GLU A 616 8.31 -48.22 -8.32
N MET A 617 8.56 -48.16 -7.01
CA MET A 617 9.55 -48.95 -6.32
C MET A 617 9.06 -49.27 -4.90
N THR A 618 9.59 -50.35 -4.36
CA THR A 618 9.34 -50.78 -2.97
C THR A 618 10.69 -50.99 -2.29
N PRO A 619 11.28 -49.95 -1.67
CA PRO A 619 12.58 -50.09 -1.01
C PRO A 619 12.47 -50.94 0.27
N VAL A 620 13.57 -51.61 0.64
CA VAL A 620 13.69 -52.27 1.93
C VAL A 620 14.17 -51.22 2.95
N ILE A 621 13.41 -50.99 4.00
CA ILE A 621 13.76 -50.02 5.04
C ILE A 621 14.60 -50.69 6.10
N ASP A 622 15.89 -50.94 5.83
CA ASP A 622 16.83 -51.59 6.72
C ASP A 622 17.98 -50.67 7.20
N GLY A 623 17.96 -49.42 6.79
CA GLY A 623 19.00 -48.41 7.11
C GLY A 623 20.21 -48.47 6.17
N VAL A 624 20.18 -49.30 5.12
CA VAL A 624 21.24 -49.40 4.11
C VAL A 624 20.65 -49.02 2.74
N ALA A 625 21.00 -47.84 2.23
CA ALA A 625 20.57 -47.40 0.89
C ALA A 625 21.51 -48.00 -0.17
N THR A 626 20.97 -48.75 -1.14
CA THR A 626 21.70 -49.19 -2.32
C THR A 626 21.31 -48.37 -3.56
N GLU A 627 22.24 -48.19 -4.49
CA GLU A 627 22.05 -47.36 -5.69
C GLU A 627 20.87 -47.86 -6.58
N ASP A 628 20.71 -49.16 -6.68
CA ASP A 628 19.63 -49.78 -7.46
C ASP A 628 18.27 -49.65 -6.78
N GLU A 629 18.22 -49.61 -5.46
CA GLU A 629 17.01 -49.58 -4.67
C GLU A 629 16.27 -48.24 -4.76
N TRP A 630 17.01 -47.14 -4.94
CA TRP A 630 16.48 -45.80 -5.06
C TRP A 630 16.54 -45.22 -6.49
N SER A 631 16.93 -46.03 -7.46
CA SER A 631 17.17 -45.61 -8.85
C SER A 631 15.97 -44.97 -9.56
N LYS A 632 14.76 -45.19 -9.05
CA LYS A 632 13.52 -44.63 -9.61
C LYS A 632 12.95 -43.49 -8.79
N ALA A 633 13.52 -43.18 -7.65
CA ALA A 633 13.06 -42.11 -6.78
C ALA A 633 13.37 -40.73 -7.39
N ALA A 634 12.64 -39.72 -6.97
CA ALA A 634 13.01 -38.34 -7.24
C ALA A 634 14.33 -38.00 -6.54
N LEU A 635 15.24 -37.33 -7.23
CA LEU A 635 16.48 -36.84 -6.68
C LEU A 635 16.38 -35.34 -6.43
N TYR A 636 16.64 -34.93 -5.21
CA TYR A 636 16.81 -33.55 -4.82
C TYR A 636 18.28 -33.34 -4.41
N LYS A 637 18.97 -32.46 -5.07
CA LYS A 637 20.33 -32.06 -4.68
C LYS A 637 20.22 -30.87 -3.75
N ALA A 638 20.61 -31.02 -2.51
CA ALA A 638 20.89 -29.89 -1.63
C ALA A 638 22.16 -29.20 -2.14
N GLY A 639 22.05 -28.09 -2.82
CA GLY A 639 23.15 -27.35 -3.42
C GLY A 639 22.92 -25.85 -3.37
N GLU A 640 23.88 -25.11 -3.87
CA GLU A 640 23.97 -23.64 -3.82
C GLU A 640 22.77 -22.87 -4.44
N GLU A 641 21.87 -23.54 -5.14
CA GLU A 641 20.67 -22.94 -5.74
C GLU A 641 19.40 -23.09 -4.87
N ALA A 642 19.49 -23.70 -3.71
CA ALA A 642 18.41 -23.78 -2.74
C ALA A 642 18.35 -22.58 -1.78
N SER A 643 19.14 -21.53 -2.05
CA SER A 643 19.01 -20.28 -1.32
C SER A 643 17.82 -19.52 -1.82
N ILE A 644 16.87 -19.28 -0.96
CA ILE A 644 15.78 -18.33 -1.16
C ILE A 644 16.42 -16.96 -1.48
N GLN A 645 16.41 -16.60 -2.74
CA GLN A 645 16.75 -15.25 -3.18
C GLN A 645 15.49 -14.55 -3.60
N SER A 646 14.92 -13.82 -2.68
CA SER A 646 14.10 -12.69 -3.05
C SER A 646 14.34 -11.60 -2.02
N PHE A 647 14.88 -10.50 -2.47
CA PHE A 647 14.94 -9.26 -1.75
C PHE A 647 13.98 -8.31 -2.44
N GLY A 648 12.69 -8.47 -2.12
CA GLY A 648 11.75 -7.38 -2.25
C GLY A 648 11.86 -6.58 -0.96
N TYR A 649 12.26 -5.34 -1.04
CA TYR A 649 12.09 -4.38 0.03
C TYR A 649 10.63 -3.95 -0.02
N GLY A 650 9.81 -4.41 0.91
CA GLY A 650 8.51 -3.87 1.21
C GLY A 650 8.60 -3.02 2.46
#